data_fbf82ad9d044dd98ffcf863f1bc5122d
#
_entry.id   fbf82ad9d044dd98ffcf863f1bc5122d
#
_cell.length_a   1.000
_cell.length_b   1.000
_cell.length_c   1.000
_cell.angle_alpha   90.00
_cell.angle_beta   90.00
_cell.angle_gamma   90.00
#
_symmetry.space_group_name_H-M   'P 1'
#
loop_
_entity.id
_entity.type
_entity.pdbx_description
1 polymer ?
#
loop_
_entity_poly.entity_id
_entity_poly.type
_entity_poly.pdbx_seq_one_letter_code
_entity_poly.pdbx_strand_id
1 'polypeptide(L)'
;AVKGSRLVYHSTSGLTCVDSADGNVLWTETVPIPNAPPTTKEASRAKRRGQKPTDSAVFSSNIHPTLVLTDDIVFCGIHGSVTAKSLVDGQTLWSASAGQNYMKSTDIFVADGLVWSRDLKGRDPGTGKVVRTLSQEMTGPMSHDRCYRNRITHRYYLNSASGGSDFVKLTGDAESPNPWARSTCGLAVMPANGMLYNGPYVCQCAIATMATGVNGFYNGSGNSDRRFTVRIEPRLIKGPAFGEGGGAAASANDWPTYRYASMRSGVTPGRTAEELATKWKVDVGSHPTAPVVAGDSVYVADRDGYTLYSLDRENGETRWSFIADGRIDSPPTYHKGMILFGSRGGSVYALRASDGQLAWTFNGMPQRRLICDTGRLESAWPVHGSVMIFADTAYFAAGRSTFLDGGIAVFGLDPITGEMKHSRIMQGPYEDDTRSFPVQARAQFQLEGCKADILSCTGNELFMRNQAFKPDLVPMKSESLKTLHLLASPGFLNNSPQHRTYWTVDRDLRYGGAMGKFGSGPAGDAIAFDGKLFYEIRGYAPGRNLPGRGRDLNQLELYSVYSGSYGGMGEKEDKSAIPAMGRWEQRWQTPTPFAGHAIVAAENTVMAAGVPMLKGYTVEDTNAAYAGEKGGIAWLLDASDGRQLQELRFDAAPVWDGIAIAHGSYFVSLKDGSVVCLSAR
;
A
#
# COMPACT_ATOMS: atom_id res chain seq x y z
N ALA A 1 35.35 -9.02 3.59
CA ALA A 1 35.20 -10.31 2.89
C ALA A 1 36.27 -11.27 3.36
N VAL A 2 35.95 -12.56 3.41
CA VAL A 2 36.88 -13.63 3.90
C VAL A 2 36.97 -14.72 2.85
N LYS A 3 38.23 -15.21 2.61
CA LYS A 3 38.48 -16.37 1.80
C LYS A 3 39.74 -17.10 2.31
N GLY A 4 39.60 -18.36 2.70
CA GLY A 4 40.68 -19.10 3.40
C GLY A 4 41.12 -18.36 4.67
N SER A 5 42.46 -18.21 4.82
CA SER A 5 43.03 -17.44 5.96
C SER A 5 43.12 -15.94 5.71
N ARG A 6 42.55 -15.41 4.59
CA ARG A 6 42.63 -13.98 4.26
C ARG A 6 41.32 -13.26 4.52
N LEU A 7 41.40 -12.16 5.28
CA LEU A 7 40.29 -11.23 5.54
C LEU A 7 40.65 -9.89 4.90
N VAL A 8 39.80 -9.44 3.97
CA VAL A 8 39.94 -8.12 3.34
C VAL A 8 38.79 -7.22 3.82
N TYR A 9 39.14 -6.05 4.28
CA TYR A 9 38.16 -5.02 4.65
C TYR A 9 38.54 -3.67 4.09
N HIS A 10 37.56 -2.81 3.94
CA HIS A 10 37.71 -1.43 3.54
C HIS A 10 37.52 -0.53 4.76
N SER A 11 38.45 0.38 4.96
CA SER A 11 38.38 1.43 5.97
C SER A 11 38.38 2.81 5.31
N THR A 12 38.34 3.86 6.09
CA THR A 12 38.48 5.23 5.59
C THR A 12 39.83 5.50 4.95
N SER A 13 40.85 4.71 5.27
CA SER A 13 42.20 4.83 4.71
C SER A 13 42.42 3.97 3.46
N GLY A 14 41.54 3.00 3.17
CA GLY A 14 41.65 2.13 2.00
C GLY A 14 41.36 0.67 2.29
N LEU A 15 41.91 -0.20 1.45
CA LEU A 15 41.79 -1.66 1.57
C LEU A 15 42.95 -2.22 2.41
N THR A 16 42.61 -3.12 3.32
CA THR A 16 43.59 -3.85 4.14
C THR A 16 43.27 -5.33 4.06
N CYS A 17 44.30 -6.15 3.83
CA CYS A 17 44.24 -7.58 3.94
C CYS A 17 45.03 -8.04 5.16
N VAL A 18 44.40 -8.88 5.97
CA VAL A 18 45.03 -9.46 7.16
C VAL A 18 44.95 -10.98 7.12
N ASP A 19 45.88 -11.65 7.76
CA ASP A 19 45.71 -13.06 8.07
C ASP A 19 44.66 -13.22 9.15
N SER A 20 43.65 -14.07 8.92
CA SER A 20 42.56 -14.28 9.84
C SER A 20 42.92 -15.11 11.09
N ALA A 21 44.05 -15.78 11.10
CA ALA A 21 44.50 -16.61 12.17
C ALA A 21 45.18 -15.79 13.30
N ASP A 22 45.96 -14.78 12.96
CA ASP A 22 46.74 -13.99 13.88
C ASP A 22 46.53 -12.49 13.80
N GLY A 23 45.75 -12.01 12.77
CA GLY A 23 45.43 -10.60 12.57
C GLY A 23 46.59 -9.79 11.96
N ASN A 24 47.67 -10.44 11.55
CA ASN A 24 48.79 -9.74 10.93
C ASN A 24 48.36 -9.10 9.60
N VAL A 25 48.80 -7.84 9.40
CA VAL A 25 48.56 -7.13 8.14
C VAL A 25 49.49 -7.71 7.07
N LEU A 26 48.90 -8.25 6.01
CA LEU A 26 49.62 -8.80 4.86
C LEU A 26 49.94 -7.70 3.84
N TRP A 27 48.98 -6.85 3.58
CA TRP A 27 49.15 -5.65 2.76
C TRP A 27 48.08 -4.61 3.04
N THR A 28 48.39 -3.33 2.75
CA THR A 28 47.47 -2.22 2.81
C THR A 28 47.63 -1.36 1.58
N GLU A 29 46.53 -0.94 1.01
CA GLU A 29 46.54 -0.01 -0.09
C GLU A 29 45.61 1.16 0.19
N THR A 30 46.13 2.36 -0.01
CA THR A 30 45.36 3.57 0.14
C THR A 30 44.41 3.72 -1.05
N VAL A 31 43.14 3.41 -0.84
CA VAL A 31 42.05 3.77 -1.76
C VAL A 31 41.21 4.80 -1.02
N PRO A 32 41.58 6.09 -1.13
CA PRO A 32 40.83 7.10 -0.40
C PRO A 32 39.37 7.06 -0.84
N ILE A 33 38.45 7.02 0.13
CA ILE A 33 37.07 7.41 -0.13
C ILE A 33 37.14 8.91 -0.38
N PRO A 34 37.01 9.40 -1.61
CA PRO A 34 37.04 10.83 -1.81
C PRO A 34 35.86 11.41 -1.04
N ASN A 35 36.13 12.36 -0.14
CA ASN A 35 35.15 13.37 0.23
C ASN A 35 34.86 14.13 -1.06
N ALA A 36 34.01 13.59 -1.92
CA ALA A 36 33.71 14.21 -3.19
C ALA A 36 33.00 15.52 -2.90
N PRO A 37 33.59 16.68 -3.24
CA PRO A 37 32.87 17.92 -3.18
C PRO A 37 31.59 17.76 -4.02
N PRO A 38 30.47 18.39 -3.61
CA PRO A 38 29.22 18.29 -4.36
C PRO A 38 29.50 18.69 -5.82
N THR A 39 29.01 17.89 -6.75
CA THR A 39 29.16 18.22 -8.18
C THR A 39 28.60 19.62 -8.43
N THR A 40 29.15 20.32 -9.43
CA THR A 40 28.69 21.69 -9.79
C THR A 40 27.17 21.75 -10.02
N LYS A 41 26.54 20.67 -10.43
CA LYS A 41 25.07 20.54 -10.55
C LYS A 41 24.37 20.44 -9.20
N GLU A 42 24.95 19.75 -8.24
CA GLU A 42 24.41 19.61 -6.88
C GLU A 42 24.59 20.90 -6.08
N ALA A 43 25.75 21.54 -6.19
CA ALA A 43 26.02 22.86 -5.62
C ALA A 43 25.06 23.93 -6.19
N SER A 44 24.80 23.90 -7.50
CA SER A 44 23.86 24.82 -8.15
C SER A 44 22.40 24.55 -7.76
N ARG A 45 22.02 23.32 -7.50
CA ARG A 45 20.68 22.97 -6.97
C ARG A 45 20.52 23.39 -5.51
N ALA A 46 21.53 23.20 -4.66
CA ALA A 46 21.53 23.63 -3.27
C ALA A 46 21.43 25.15 -3.18
N LYS A 47 22.20 25.90 -3.99
CA LYS A 47 22.17 27.38 -4.07
C LYS A 47 20.79 27.89 -4.53
N ARG A 48 20.14 27.25 -5.51
CA ARG A 48 18.77 27.61 -5.95
C ARG A 48 17.69 27.34 -4.89
N ARG A 49 17.97 26.51 -3.89
CA ARG A 49 17.04 26.16 -2.80
C ARG A 49 17.32 26.92 -1.50
N GLY A 50 18.26 27.85 -1.47
CA GLY A 50 18.62 28.61 -0.28
C GLY A 50 19.20 27.75 0.87
N GLN A 51 19.66 26.53 0.57
CA GLN A 51 20.24 25.61 1.56
C GLN A 51 21.76 25.90 1.71
N LYS A 52 22.22 26.04 2.95
CA LYS A 52 23.64 26.03 3.23
C LYS A 52 24.25 24.67 2.88
N PRO A 53 25.49 24.62 2.33
CA PRO A 53 26.14 23.40 1.86
C PRO A 53 26.42 22.32 2.94
N THR A 54 26.20 22.63 4.21
CA THR A 54 26.70 21.86 5.34
C THR A 54 25.90 20.57 5.64
N ASP A 55 24.65 20.45 5.19
CA ASP A 55 23.80 19.31 5.62
C ASP A 55 23.67 18.18 4.59
N SER A 56 24.14 18.37 3.36
CA SER A 56 24.18 17.29 2.37
C SER A 56 25.34 16.30 2.56
N ALA A 57 26.29 16.63 3.42
CA ALA A 57 27.47 15.80 3.68
C ALA A 57 27.12 14.49 4.46
N VAL A 58 26.04 14.49 5.23
CA VAL A 58 25.66 13.30 6.03
C VAL A 58 25.19 12.14 5.14
N PHE A 59 24.60 12.41 3.97
CA PHE A 59 24.22 11.36 3.01
C PHE A 59 25.33 10.97 2.02
N SER A 60 26.35 11.80 1.87
CA SER A 60 27.49 11.49 0.99
C SER A 60 28.56 10.61 1.66
N SER A 61 28.51 10.45 2.97
CA SER A 61 29.49 9.65 3.73
C SER A 61 29.18 8.13 3.73
N ASN A 62 28.01 7.69 3.27
CA ASN A 62 27.63 6.28 3.24
C ASN A 62 27.93 5.61 1.90
N ILE A 63 29.16 5.76 1.40
CA ILE A 63 29.63 4.99 0.27
C ILE A 63 29.98 3.59 0.80
N HIS A 64 29.18 2.61 0.44
CA HIS A 64 29.42 1.23 0.83
C HIS A 64 30.16 0.51 -0.30
N PRO A 65 31.45 0.24 -0.17
CA PRO A 65 32.16 -0.56 -1.15
C PRO A 65 31.61 -2.00 -1.16
N THR A 66 31.53 -2.58 -2.32
CA THR A 66 31.26 -4.02 -2.45
C THR A 66 32.59 -4.72 -2.58
N LEU A 67 32.85 -5.70 -1.71
CA LEU A 67 34.05 -6.54 -1.75
C LEU A 67 33.64 -7.99 -2.05
N VAL A 68 34.27 -8.56 -3.08
CA VAL A 68 34.10 -9.97 -3.46
C VAL A 68 35.48 -10.58 -3.62
N LEU A 69 35.70 -11.77 -3.04
CA LEU A 69 36.96 -12.50 -3.12
C LEU A 69 36.77 -13.78 -3.93
N THR A 70 37.72 -14.05 -4.79
CA THR A 70 38.03 -15.39 -5.37
C THR A 70 39.28 -15.97 -4.67
N ASP A 71 39.83 -17.06 -5.18
CA ASP A 71 41.00 -17.67 -4.56
C ASP A 71 42.22 -16.75 -4.63
N ASP A 72 42.36 -15.97 -5.72
CA ASP A 72 43.54 -15.15 -6.01
C ASP A 72 43.29 -13.66 -6.14
N ILE A 73 42.04 -13.24 -6.24
CA ILE A 73 41.67 -11.86 -6.58
C ILE A 73 40.65 -11.31 -5.63
N VAL A 74 40.86 -10.06 -5.21
CA VAL A 74 39.81 -9.23 -4.56
C VAL A 74 39.27 -8.21 -5.56
N PHE A 75 37.92 -8.19 -5.69
CA PHE A 75 37.21 -7.21 -6.48
C PHE A 75 36.60 -6.16 -5.53
N CYS A 76 36.96 -4.92 -5.77
CA CYS A 76 36.44 -3.79 -5.02
C CYS A 76 35.57 -2.92 -5.93
N GLY A 77 34.26 -2.81 -5.61
CA GLY A 77 33.30 -1.93 -6.27
C GLY A 77 33.09 -0.65 -5.49
N ILE A 78 33.50 0.46 -6.04
CA ILE A 78 33.35 1.78 -5.40
C ILE A 78 33.22 2.87 -6.47
N HIS A 79 32.41 3.88 -6.22
CA HIS A 79 32.19 5.05 -7.09
C HIS A 79 31.87 4.71 -8.56
N GLY A 80 31.15 3.62 -8.81
CA GLY A 80 30.80 3.20 -10.17
C GLY A 80 31.94 2.52 -10.94
N SER A 81 33.01 2.16 -10.25
CA SER A 81 34.15 1.42 -10.80
C SER A 81 34.32 0.09 -10.08
N VAL A 82 34.83 -0.89 -10.80
CA VAL A 82 35.33 -2.15 -10.24
C VAL A 82 36.84 -2.18 -10.42
N THR A 83 37.57 -2.48 -9.36
CA THR A 83 39.02 -2.72 -9.38
C THR A 83 39.29 -4.15 -8.91
N ALA A 84 40.05 -4.88 -9.70
CA ALA A 84 40.54 -6.20 -9.35
C ALA A 84 41.98 -6.09 -8.86
N LYS A 85 42.26 -6.74 -7.74
CA LYS A 85 43.60 -6.74 -7.11
C LYS A 85 44.02 -8.14 -6.75
N SER A 86 45.30 -8.37 -6.84
CA SER A 86 45.92 -9.61 -6.35
C SER A 86 45.63 -9.77 -4.85
N LEU A 87 45.12 -10.91 -4.44
CA LEU A 87 44.86 -11.19 -3.03
C LEU A 87 46.18 -11.44 -2.26
N VAL A 88 47.28 -11.72 -3.00
CA VAL A 88 48.59 -12.01 -2.41
C VAL A 88 49.27 -10.72 -1.90
N ASP A 89 49.33 -9.70 -2.73
CA ASP A 89 50.15 -8.50 -2.53
C ASP A 89 49.42 -7.17 -2.69
N GLY A 90 48.12 -7.20 -3.04
CA GLY A 90 47.28 -6.02 -3.21
C GLY A 90 47.49 -5.24 -4.51
N GLN A 91 48.38 -5.69 -5.42
CA GLN A 91 48.62 -5.03 -6.69
C GLN A 91 47.36 -4.98 -7.56
N THR A 92 47.14 -3.84 -8.23
CA THR A 92 46.02 -3.70 -9.17
C THR A 92 46.26 -4.46 -10.43
N LEU A 93 45.37 -5.42 -10.73
CA LEU A 93 45.41 -6.21 -11.97
C LEU A 93 44.75 -5.46 -13.12
N TRP A 94 43.56 -4.91 -12.84
CA TRP A 94 42.81 -4.10 -13.79
C TRP A 94 41.74 -3.24 -13.08
N SER A 95 41.22 -2.23 -13.79
CA SER A 95 40.06 -1.45 -13.39
C SER A 95 39.14 -1.20 -14.56
N ALA A 96 37.81 -1.11 -14.27
CA ALA A 96 36.82 -0.87 -15.30
C ALA A 96 35.59 -0.07 -14.70
N SER A 97 34.86 0.60 -15.57
CA SER A 97 33.55 1.17 -15.18
C SER A 97 32.55 0.04 -14.88
N ALA A 98 31.77 0.18 -13.81
CA ALA A 98 30.82 -0.81 -13.33
C ALA A 98 29.40 -0.25 -13.14
N GLY A 99 29.24 1.09 -13.21
CA GLY A 99 28.00 1.77 -12.87
C GLY A 99 27.74 1.81 -11.37
N GLN A 100 26.89 2.72 -10.94
CA GLN A 100 26.44 2.84 -9.55
C GLN A 100 24.95 3.20 -9.49
N ASN A 101 24.29 2.83 -8.40
CA ASN A 101 22.90 3.24 -8.16
C ASN A 101 22.82 4.66 -7.60
N TYR A 102 21.58 5.16 -7.42
CA TYR A 102 21.35 6.49 -6.84
C TYR A 102 21.89 6.62 -5.41
N MET A 103 21.93 5.53 -4.66
CA MET A 103 22.48 5.47 -3.29
C MET A 103 24.00 5.27 -3.27
N LYS A 104 24.66 5.48 -4.42
CA LYS A 104 26.13 5.38 -4.59
C LYS A 104 26.71 3.99 -4.38
N SER A 105 25.89 2.95 -4.38
CA SER A 105 26.38 1.56 -4.32
C SER A 105 26.81 1.07 -5.69
N THR A 106 27.97 0.41 -5.73
CA THR A 106 28.50 -0.30 -6.91
C THR A 106 28.39 -1.79 -6.66
N ASP A 107 27.41 -2.44 -7.29
CA ASP A 107 27.16 -3.87 -7.08
C ASP A 107 28.10 -4.69 -7.96
N ILE A 108 28.82 -5.64 -7.35
CA ILE A 108 29.75 -6.57 -8.02
C ILE A 108 29.45 -7.99 -7.56
N PHE A 109 29.52 -8.93 -8.48
CA PHE A 109 29.28 -10.34 -8.23
C PHE A 109 30.25 -11.21 -9.04
N VAL A 110 30.51 -12.39 -8.51
CA VAL A 110 31.23 -13.45 -9.28
C VAL A 110 30.25 -14.60 -9.46
N ALA A 111 29.95 -14.92 -10.70
CA ALA A 111 29.05 -16.01 -11.06
C ALA A 111 29.36 -16.49 -12.50
N ASP A 112 29.19 -17.78 -12.75
CA ASP A 112 29.44 -18.40 -14.07
C ASP A 112 30.85 -18.07 -14.62
N GLY A 113 31.87 -18.05 -13.73
CA GLY A 113 33.26 -17.75 -14.08
C GLY A 113 33.54 -16.29 -14.44
N LEU A 114 32.58 -15.40 -14.36
CA LEU A 114 32.71 -13.99 -14.73
C LEU A 114 32.46 -13.05 -13.56
N VAL A 115 33.06 -11.86 -13.63
CA VAL A 115 32.78 -10.74 -12.74
C VAL A 115 31.67 -9.86 -13.35
N TRP A 116 30.54 -9.83 -12.70
CA TRP A 116 29.36 -9.07 -13.12
C TRP A 116 29.24 -7.75 -12.37
N SER A 117 28.85 -6.72 -13.06
CA SER A 117 28.61 -5.41 -12.48
C SER A 117 27.29 -4.80 -12.98
N ARG A 118 26.94 -3.63 -12.42
CA ARG A 118 25.65 -2.99 -12.67
C ARG A 118 25.40 -2.62 -14.14
N ASP A 119 26.44 -2.49 -14.94
CA ASP A 119 26.36 -2.23 -16.38
C ASP A 119 25.99 -3.47 -17.20
N LEU A 120 25.59 -4.57 -16.55
CA LEU A 120 25.17 -5.84 -17.15
C LEU A 120 26.30 -6.54 -17.97
N LYS A 121 27.55 -6.22 -17.65
CA LYS A 121 28.70 -6.80 -18.32
C LYS A 121 29.36 -7.84 -17.42
N GLY A 122 29.54 -9.02 -17.97
CA GLY A 122 30.34 -10.10 -17.41
C GLY A 122 31.76 -10.01 -17.95
N ARG A 123 32.73 -9.84 -17.04
CA ARG A 123 34.15 -9.65 -17.37
C ARG A 123 34.97 -10.85 -16.93
N ASP A 124 36.00 -11.15 -17.69
CA ASP A 124 37.02 -12.10 -17.29
C ASP A 124 37.69 -11.63 -15.98
N PRO A 125 37.78 -12.48 -14.95
CA PRO A 125 38.33 -12.09 -13.65
C PRO A 125 39.77 -11.63 -13.66
N GLY A 126 40.59 -12.22 -14.49
CA GLY A 126 42.05 -11.94 -14.58
C GLY A 126 42.38 -10.69 -15.39
N THR A 127 41.60 -10.39 -16.43
CA THR A 127 41.94 -9.37 -17.42
C THR A 127 40.99 -8.17 -17.47
N GLY A 128 39.78 -8.30 -16.88
CA GLY A 128 38.73 -7.28 -16.93
C GLY A 128 38.07 -7.12 -18.31
N LYS A 129 38.44 -7.91 -19.30
CA LYS A 129 37.85 -7.88 -20.65
C LYS A 129 36.38 -8.31 -20.57
N VAL A 130 35.51 -7.63 -21.28
CA VAL A 130 34.08 -8.00 -21.38
C VAL A 130 33.98 -9.26 -22.23
N VAL A 131 33.44 -10.32 -21.60
CA VAL A 131 33.20 -11.63 -22.24
C VAL A 131 31.72 -11.71 -22.68
N ARG A 132 30.83 -11.16 -21.87
CA ARG A 132 29.39 -11.22 -22.13
C ARG A 132 28.72 -9.92 -21.71
N THR A 133 27.70 -9.50 -22.48
CA THR A 133 26.79 -8.39 -22.12
C THR A 133 25.38 -8.90 -22.14
N LEU A 134 24.63 -8.66 -21.08
CA LEU A 134 23.21 -9.02 -21.02
C LEU A 134 22.38 -7.91 -21.66
N SER A 135 21.41 -8.29 -22.48
CA SER A 135 20.44 -7.37 -23.04
C SER A 135 19.18 -7.34 -22.18
N GLN A 136 18.44 -6.23 -22.23
CA GLN A 136 17.18 -6.03 -21.56
C GLN A 136 16.18 -5.42 -22.56
N GLU A 137 15.69 -6.23 -23.48
CA GLU A 137 14.79 -5.80 -24.54
C GLU A 137 13.33 -5.77 -24.05
N MET A 138 12.95 -6.70 -23.16
CA MET A 138 11.57 -6.80 -22.66
C MET A 138 11.28 -5.84 -21.51
N THR A 139 12.25 -5.57 -20.66
CA THR A 139 12.03 -4.79 -19.43
C THR A 139 12.13 -3.29 -19.65
N GLY A 140 12.77 -2.86 -20.74
CA GLY A 140 12.91 -1.45 -21.10
C GLY A 140 13.57 -0.58 -20.03
N PRO A 141 13.94 0.65 -20.36
CA PRO A 141 14.55 1.56 -19.40
C PRO A 141 13.48 2.19 -18.52
N MET A 142 13.32 1.71 -17.30
CA MET A 142 12.58 2.44 -16.26
C MET A 142 13.50 3.33 -15.43
N SER A 143 12.98 4.48 -15.01
CA SER A 143 13.74 5.49 -14.28
C SER A 143 14.11 5.07 -12.84
N HIS A 144 13.62 3.95 -12.33
CA HIS A 144 13.79 3.49 -10.94
C HIS A 144 14.92 2.52 -10.68
N ASP A 145 15.55 1.99 -11.69
CA ASP A 145 16.70 1.10 -11.55
C ASP A 145 17.78 1.70 -10.61
N ARG A 146 18.00 2.99 -10.66
CA ARG A 146 19.01 3.68 -9.86
C ARG A 146 18.87 3.61 -8.34
N CYS A 147 17.70 3.25 -7.80
CA CYS A 147 17.50 3.13 -6.35
C CYS A 147 17.69 1.69 -5.83
N TYR A 148 17.81 0.72 -6.72
CA TYR A 148 17.79 -0.70 -6.41
C TYR A 148 19.20 -1.25 -6.24
N ARG A 149 19.40 -2.20 -5.32
CA ARG A 149 20.60 -3.02 -5.23
C ARG A 149 20.40 -4.28 -6.08
N ASN A 150 21.27 -4.51 -7.05
CA ASN A 150 21.21 -5.71 -7.87
C ASN A 150 21.55 -6.96 -7.06
N ARG A 151 21.20 -8.12 -7.58
CA ARG A 151 21.54 -9.44 -7.04
C ARG A 151 21.90 -10.39 -8.17
N ILE A 152 22.51 -11.49 -7.81
CA ILE A 152 22.83 -12.55 -8.74
C ILE A 152 22.55 -13.91 -8.11
N THR A 153 22.17 -14.86 -8.95
CA THR A 153 22.12 -16.28 -8.64
C THR A 153 23.07 -17.01 -9.57
N HIS A 154 23.16 -18.31 -9.47
CA HIS A 154 23.93 -19.11 -10.41
C HIS A 154 23.39 -19.11 -11.85
N ARG A 155 22.18 -18.56 -12.09
CA ARG A 155 21.50 -18.53 -13.41
C ARG A 155 21.06 -17.16 -13.85
N TYR A 156 20.76 -16.25 -12.91
CA TYR A 156 20.08 -15.00 -13.21
C TYR A 156 20.78 -13.81 -12.57
N TYR A 157 20.86 -12.75 -13.33
CA TYR A 157 21.12 -11.40 -12.84
C TYR A 157 19.78 -10.73 -12.52
N LEU A 158 19.65 -10.14 -11.34
CA LEU A 158 18.43 -9.47 -10.89
C LEU A 158 18.69 -7.97 -10.79
N ASN A 159 17.88 -7.20 -11.49
CA ASN A 159 17.87 -5.74 -11.41
C ASN A 159 16.45 -5.19 -11.28
N SER A 160 16.24 -3.91 -11.53
CA SER A 160 14.94 -3.25 -11.41
C SER A 160 14.64 -2.38 -12.64
N ALA A 161 14.87 -2.89 -13.83
CA ALA A 161 14.61 -2.15 -15.05
C ALA A 161 13.11 -1.86 -15.25
N SER A 162 12.24 -2.85 -15.00
CA SER A 162 10.78 -2.65 -15.01
C SER A 162 10.21 -1.95 -13.77
N GLY A 163 11.05 -1.66 -12.79
CA GLY A 163 10.64 -1.06 -11.52
C GLY A 163 10.48 -2.04 -10.36
N GLY A 164 10.36 -3.32 -10.63
CA GLY A 164 10.30 -4.43 -9.67
C GLY A 164 11.61 -5.17 -9.52
N SER A 165 11.59 -6.48 -9.65
CA SER A 165 12.75 -7.37 -9.60
C SER A 165 12.78 -8.24 -10.84
N ASP A 166 13.53 -7.79 -11.84
CA ASP A 166 13.60 -8.44 -13.12
C ASP A 166 14.72 -9.48 -13.14
N PHE A 167 14.44 -10.64 -13.69
CA PHE A 167 15.41 -11.73 -13.85
C PHE A 167 15.90 -11.74 -15.29
N VAL A 168 17.20 -11.52 -15.46
CA VAL A 168 17.89 -11.65 -16.74
C VAL A 168 18.79 -12.87 -16.66
N LYS A 169 18.60 -13.85 -17.54
CA LYS A 169 19.38 -15.06 -17.53
C LYS A 169 20.84 -14.77 -17.89
N LEU A 170 21.81 -15.34 -17.17
CA LEU A 170 23.22 -15.06 -17.37
C LEU A 170 23.75 -15.46 -18.77
N THR A 171 23.03 -16.33 -19.46
CA THR A 171 23.31 -16.65 -20.88
C THR A 171 22.83 -15.56 -21.84
N GLY A 172 21.98 -14.62 -21.38
CA GLY A 172 21.46 -13.51 -22.17
C GLY A 172 20.30 -13.87 -23.10
N ASP A 173 19.71 -15.06 -22.95
CA ASP A 173 18.69 -15.60 -23.86
C ASP A 173 17.25 -15.53 -23.31
N ALA A 174 17.06 -15.04 -22.10
CA ALA A 174 15.75 -14.91 -21.51
C ALA A 174 15.67 -13.82 -20.42
N GLU A 175 14.55 -13.13 -20.40
CA GLU A 175 14.17 -12.16 -19.38
C GLU A 175 12.82 -12.55 -18.75
N SER A 176 12.67 -12.27 -17.45
CA SER A 176 11.41 -12.42 -16.74
C SER A 176 11.16 -11.17 -15.90
N PRO A 177 10.36 -10.22 -16.39
CA PRO A 177 10.02 -9.00 -15.66
C PRO A 177 9.05 -9.30 -14.54
N ASN A 178 9.32 -8.72 -13.35
CA ASN A 178 8.47 -8.83 -12.16
C ASN A 178 8.25 -7.44 -11.54
N PRO A 179 7.47 -6.57 -12.18
CA PRO A 179 7.31 -5.18 -11.77
C PRO A 179 6.62 -5.00 -10.42
N TRP A 180 5.97 -6.02 -9.89
CA TRP A 180 5.18 -6.02 -8.67
C TRP A 180 5.94 -6.43 -7.40
N ALA A 181 7.19 -6.95 -7.53
CA ALA A 181 8.01 -7.42 -6.41
C ALA A 181 9.27 -6.57 -6.24
N ARG A 182 9.39 -5.82 -5.15
CA ARG A 182 10.52 -4.96 -4.87
C ARG A 182 10.70 -4.74 -3.38
N SER A 183 11.95 -4.56 -2.94
CA SER A 183 12.28 -4.05 -1.62
C SER A 183 12.42 -2.52 -1.62
N THR A 184 12.50 -1.92 -0.43
CA THR A 184 12.77 -0.48 -0.23
C THR A 184 14.06 -0.05 -0.97
N CYS A 185 14.10 1.25 -1.32
CA CYS A 185 15.30 1.89 -1.90
C CYS A 185 16.55 1.62 -1.06
N GLY A 186 17.65 1.30 -1.72
CA GLY A 186 18.92 0.95 -1.07
C GLY A 186 19.02 -0.50 -0.60
N LEU A 187 17.90 -1.21 -0.53
CA LEU A 187 17.86 -2.66 -0.28
C LEU A 187 17.66 -3.42 -1.58
N ALA A 188 17.75 -4.73 -1.51
CA ALA A 188 17.45 -5.60 -2.62
C ALA A 188 16.56 -6.75 -2.15
N VAL A 189 15.97 -7.45 -3.11
CA VAL A 189 15.35 -8.75 -2.86
C VAL A 189 16.44 -9.79 -2.57
N MET A 190 16.05 -10.90 -1.98
CA MET A 190 16.93 -12.02 -1.67
C MET A 190 16.42 -13.29 -2.37
N PRO A 191 17.00 -13.66 -3.51
CA PRO A 191 16.72 -14.95 -4.11
C PRO A 191 17.42 -16.06 -3.30
N ALA A 192 16.67 -16.97 -2.72
CA ALA A 192 17.19 -18.08 -1.93
C ALA A 192 16.20 -19.24 -1.90
N ASN A 193 16.69 -20.47 -1.83
CA ASN A 193 15.90 -21.69 -1.65
C ASN A 193 14.71 -21.83 -2.63
N GLY A 194 14.89 -21.42 -3.89
CA GLY A 194 13.86 -21.46 -4.92
C GLY A 194 12.75 -20.39 -4.76
N MET A 195 12.94 -19.44 -3.86
CA MET A 195 12.02 -18.34 -3.60
C MET A 195 12.69 -16.99 -3.83
N LEU A 196 11.85 -15.98 -4.05
CA LEU A 196 12.24 -14.57 -4.07
C LEU A 196 11.65 -13.90 -2.82
N TYR A 197 12.52 -13.49 -1.89
CA TYR A 197 12.11 -12.74 -0.72
C TYR A 197 12.29 -11.24 -0.96
N ASN A 198 11.28 -10.45 -0.64
CA ASN A 198 11.41 -9.01 -0.55
C ASN A 198 11.20 -8.52 0.88
N GLY A 199 11.96 -7.51 1.27
CA GLY A 199 11.73 -6.76 2.50
C GLY A 199 10.54 -5.80 2.37
N PRO A 200 10.19 -5.08 3.45
CA PRO A 200 9.06 -4.16 3.43
C PRO A 200 9.24 -3.10 2.34
N TYR A 201 8.20 -2.91 1.55
CA TYR A 201 8.16 -1.86 0.54
C TYR A 201 7.51 -0.62 1.13
N VAL A 202 8.35 0.32 1.54
CA VAL A 202 7.94 1.58 2.16
C VAL A 202 8.05 2.78 1.21
N CYS A 203 8.50 2.55 -0.03
CA CYS A 203 8.58 3.58 -1.04
C CYS A 203 7.18 3.89 -1.60
N GLN A 204 6.99 5.12 -2.01
CA GLN A 204 5.72 5.61 -2.57
C GLN A 204 5.60 5.39 -4.07
N CYS A 205 6.64 4.82 -4.67
CA CYS A 205 6.70 4.57 -6.10
C CYS A 205 5.84 3.36 -6.46
N ALA A 206 4.91 3.52 -7.43
CA ALA A 206 4.07 2.43 -7.93
C ALA A 206 3.32 1.63 -6.82
N ILE A 207 2.92 2.29 -5.76
CA ILE A 207 2.32 1.71 -4.56
C ILE A 207 1.01 0.97 -4.85
N ALA A 208 0.28 1.35 -5.89
CA ALA A 208 -0.96 0.71 -6.29
C ALA A 208 -0.76 -0.74 -6.76
N THR A 209 0.43 -1.08 -7.25
CA THR A 209 0.74 -2.38 -7.84
C THR A 209 1.73 -3.19 -7.00
N MET A 210 2.73 -2.53 -6.41
CA MET A 210 3.81 -3.18 -5.66
C MET A 210 3.29 -3.95 -4.44
N ALA A 211 3.78 -5.18 -4.25
CA ALA A 211 3.54 -5.95 -3.04
C ALA A 211 4.12 -5.21 -1.82
N THR A 212 3.32 -5.06 -0.78
CA THR A 212 3.70 -4.42 0.49
C THR A 212 4.04 -5.47 1.55
N GLY A 213 4.79 -5.07 2.58
CA GLY A 213 5.21 -5.98 3.64
C GLY A 213 6.42 -6.85 3.26
N VAL A 214 6.69 -7.84 4.08
CA VAL A 214 7.72 -8.86 3.83
C VAL A 214 7.06 -10.05 3.15
N ASN A 215 7.54 -10.43 1.98
CA ASN A 215 6.93 -11.51 1.19
C ASN A 215 7.99 -12.51 0.71
N GLY A 216 7.56 -13.76 0.58
CA GLY A 216 8.28 -14.81 -0.13
C GLY A 216 7.46 -15.27 -1.34
N PHE A 217 8.01 -15.12 -2.53
CA PHE A 217 7.36 -15.52 -3.78
C PHE A 217 8.05 -16.74 -4.35
N TYR A 218 7.28 -17.66 -4.88
CA TYR A 218 7.81 -18.82 -5.60
C TYR A 218 7.10 -19.02 -6.93
N ASN A 219 7.73 -19.73 -7.84
CA ASN A 219 7.12 -20.05 -9.11
C ASN A 219 6.16 -21.24 -8.93
N GLY A 220 4.85 -20.97 -8.92
CA GLY A 220 3.80 -21.98 -8.79
C GLY A 220 3.54 -22.84 -10.02
N SER A 221 4.30 -22.70 -11.11
CA SER A 221 4.10 -23.46 -12.36
C SER A 221 4.63 -24.90 -12.32
N GLY A 222 5.21 -25.34 -11.20
CA GLY A 222 5.69 -26.70 -11.02
C GLY A 222 4.53 -27.71 -10.86
N ASN A 223 4.74 -28.95 -11.36
CA ASN A 223 3.80 -30.07 -11.25
C ASN A 223 3.36 -30.43 -9.81
N SER A 224 4.01 -29.86 -8.79
CA SER A 224 3.67 -30.02 -7.39
C SER A 224 2.35 -29.36 -7.01
N ASP A 225 1.93 -28.29 -7.71
CA ASP A 225 0.70 -27.57 -7.40
C ASP A 225 -0.58 -28.35 -7.69
N ARG A 226 -0.51 -29.35 -8.60
CA ARG A 226 -1.67 -30.18 -8.91
C ARG A 226 -2.13 -31.08 -7.76
N ARG A 227 -1.26 -31.40 -6.80
CA ARG A 227 -1.58 -32.29 -5.68
C ARG A 227 -2.44 -31.65 -4.58
N PHE A 228 -2.49 -30.32 -4.54
CA PHE A 228 -3.22 -29.60 -3.49
C PHE A 228 -4.39 -28.77 -4.02
N THR A 229 -4.70 -28.84 -5.30
CA THR A 229 -5.80 -28.10 -5.91
C THR A 229 -7.09 -28.90 -5.81
N VAL A 230 -7.93 -28.52 -4.88
CA VAL A 230 -9.32 -29.02 -4.82
C VAL A 230 -10.17 -28.01 -5.56
N ARG A 231 -10.77 -28.43 -6.68
CA ARG A 231 -11.73 -27.59 -7.40
C ARG A 231 -12.95 -27.37 -6.52
N ILE A 232 -13.33 -26.12 -6.29
CA ILE A 232 -14.48 -25.78 -5.46
C ILE A 232 -15.71 -25.71 -6.34
N GLU A 233 -16.56 -26.69 -6.17
CA GLU A 233 -17.90 -26.74 -6.78
C GLU A 233 -18.85 -27.43 -5.81
N PRO A 234 -20.07 -26.93 -5.59
CA PRO A 234 -20.60 -25.69 -6.14
C PRO A 234 -19.98 -24.42 -5.49
N ARG A 235 -19.92 -23.29 -6.23
CA ARG A 235 -19.50 -22.00 -5.66
C ARG A 235 -20.51 -21.43 -4.68
N LEU A 236 -21.81 -21.58 -4.98
CA LEU A 236 -22.91 -21.14 -4.14
C LEU A 236 -23.35 -22.29 -3.24
N ILE A 237 -23.34 -22.05 -1.94
CA ILE A 237 -23.81 -22.98 -0.90
C ILE A 237 -24.99 -22.30 -0.20
N LYS A 238 -26.15 -22.95 -0.18
CA LYS A 238 -27.37 -22.46 0.45
C LYS A 238 -27.36 -22.80 1.94
N GLY A 239 -27.68 -21.83 2.78
CA GLY A 239 -27.84 -22.00 4.22
C GLY A 239 -29.30 -22.15 4.65
N PRO A 240 -29.55 -22.28 5.96
CA PRO A 240 -30.90 -22.47 6.51
C PRO A 240 -31.85 -21.31 6.19
N ALA A 241 -31.36 -20.06 6.13
CA ALA A 241 -32.18 -18.88 5.82
C ALA A 241 -32.20 -18.52 4.32
N PHE A 242 -31.88 -19.49 3.44
CA PHE A 242 -31.89 -19.27 1.99
C PHE A 242 -33.29 -18.96 1.48
N GLY A 243 -33.41 -17.87 0.70
CA GLY A 243 -34.70 -17.43 0.13
C GLY A 243 -35.54 -16.59 1.08
N GLU A 244 -35.11 -16.37 2.31
CA GLU A 244 -35.81 -15.56 3.30
C GLU A 244 -35.37 -14.08 3.28
N GLY A 245 -34.79 -13.61 2.18
CA GLY A 245 -34.44 -12.22 1.96
C GLY A 245 -35.65 -11.35 1.62
N GLY A 246 -35.52 -10.04 1.75
CA GLY A 246 -36.58 -9.09 1.39
C GLY A 246 -37.08 -8.26 2.58
N GLY A 247 -36.25 -8.07 3.59
CA GLY A 247 -36.48 -7.11 4.67
C GLY A 247 -36.47 -5.65 4.21
N ALA A 248 -36.61 -4.71 5.15
CA ALA A 248 -36.62 -3.30 4.86
C ALA A 248 -35.31 -2.82 4.21
N ALA A 249 -35.41 -1.87 3.30
CA ALA A 249 -34.24 -1.13 2.82
C ALA A 249 -33.67 -0.27 3.98
N ALA A 250 -32.38 0.03 3.89
CA ALA A 250 -31.76 0.98 4.82
C ALA A 250 -32.43 2.35 4.72
N SER A 251 -32.62 3.01 5.85
CA SER A 251 -33.15 4.35 5.93
C SER A 251 -32.08 5.40 5.65
N ALA A 252 -32.44 6.64 5.38
CA ALA A 252 -31.49 7.73 5.21
C ALA A 252 -30.69 8.05 6.50
N ASN A 253 -31.21 7.61 7.67
CA ASN A 253 -30.54 7.78 8.95
C ASN A 253 -29.60 6.64 9.32
N ASP A 254 -29.56 5.56 8.53
CA ASP A 254 -28.65 4.44 8.72
C ASP A 254 -27.25 4.75 8.13
N TRP A 255 -26.28 3.91 8.50
CA TRP A 255 -24.94 3.85 7.91
C TRP A 255 -24.69 2.43 7.39
N PRO A 256 -25.34 2.05 6.26
CA PRO A 256 -25.56 0.63 5.90
C PRO A 256 -24.36 -0.07 5.33
N THR A 257 -23.27 0.61 5.05
CA THR A 257 -22.04 0.04 4.46
C THR A 257 -20.81 0.86 4.87
N TYR A 258 -19.65 0.33 4.56
CA TYR A 258 -18.38 1.04 4.75
C TYR A 258 -18.43 2.46 4.17
N ARG A 259 -18.19 3.45 5.05
CA ARG A 259 -18.20 4.89 4.71
C ARG A 259 -19.53 5.37 4.11
N TYR A 260 -20.62 4.91 4.67
CA TYR A 260 -22.00 5.34 4.40
C TYR A 260 -22.61 4.81 3.11
N ALA A 261 -21.95 5.00 1.96
CA ALA A 261 -22.53 4.72 0.64
C ALA A 261 -21.54 3.95 -0.26
N SER A 262 -22.01 3.46 -1.38
CA SER A 262 -21.19 2.73 -2.37
C SER A 262 -20.09 3.61 -2.99
N MET A 263 -20.28 4.94 -3.01
CA MET A 263 -19.21 5.88 -3.38
C MET A 263 -18.17 6.09 -2.28
N ARG A 264 -18.35 5.49 -1.12
CA ARG A 264 -17.46 5.62 0.06
C ARG A 264 -17.31 7.07 0.55
N SER A 265 -18.39 7.82 0.52
CA SER A 265 -18.40 9.26 0.80
C SER A 265 -17.92 9.63 2.21
N GLY A 266 -18.24 8.82 3.22
CA GLY A 266 -18.02 9.21 4.62
C GLY A 266 -18.91 10.38 5.08
N VAL A 267 -19.98 10.66 4.35
CA VAL A 267 -20.92 11.78 4.59
C VAL A 267 -22.33 11.25 4.64
N THR A 268 -23.08 11.67 5.67
CA THR A 268 -24.52 11.42 5.82
C THR A 268 -25.30 12.73 5.65
N PRO A 269 -26.50 12.71 5.07
CA PRO A 269 -27.38 13.89 5.04
C PRO A 269 -28.04 14.20 6.39
N GLY A 270 -27.89 13.29 7.38
CA GLY A 270 -28.46 13.48 8.71
C GLY A 270 -27.78 14.59 9.51
N ARG A 271 -28.42 15.04 10.56
CA ARG A 271 -27.87 15.98 11.55
C ARG A 271 -27.48 15.26 12.83
N THR A 272 -26.52 15.79 13.56
CA THR A 272 -26.08 15.27 14.85
C THR A 272 -26.15 16.35 15.92
N ALA A 273 -26.07 15.96 17.20
CA ALA A 273 -25.88 16.89 18.28
C ALA A 273 -24.50 17.55 18.24
N GLU A 274 -24.38 18.76 18.75
CA GLU A 274 -23.14 19.53 18.85
C GLU A 274 -22.40 19.25 20.16
N GLU A 275 -23.05 18.60 21.11
CA GLU A 275 -22.47 18.13 22.36
C GLU A 275 -22.85 16.66 22.58
N LEU A 276 -21.81 15.82 22.77
CA LEU A 276 -21.92 14.37 22.82
C LEU A 276 -21.48 13.84 24.18
N ALA A 277 -22.13 12.75 24.61
CA ALA A 277 -21.71 11.94 25.76
C ALA A 277 -21.65 10.46 25.36
N THR A 278 -20.84 9.68 26.06
CA THR A 278 -20.83 8.23 25.90
C THR A 278 -22.16 7.66 26.39
N LYS A 279 -22.90 7.02 25.47
CA LYS A 279 -24.13 6.30 25.79
C LYS A 279 -23.82 4.88 26.27
N TRP A 280 -22.97 4.20 25.58
CA TRP A 280 -22.46 2.87 25.96
C TRP A 280 -21.06 2.60 25.37
N LYS A 281 -20.34 1.68 25.98
CA LYS A 281 -19.08 1.11 25.48
C LYS A 281 -19.12 -0.40 25.68
N VAL A 282 -18.76 -1.18 24.64
CA VAL A 282 -18.76 -2.65 24.67
C VAL A 282 -17.50 -3.18 24.01
N ASP A 283 -16.98 -4.30 24.53
CA ASP A 283 -15.87 -5.03 23.94
C ASP A 283 -16.40 -6.07 22.95
N VAL A 284 -15.85 -6.10 21.74
CA VAL A 284 -16.21 -7.04 20.65
C VAL A 284 -15.03 -7.88 20.21
N GLY A 285 -13.90 -7.83 20.91
CA GLY A 285 -12.69 -8.60 20.60
C GLY A 285 -11.45 -7.75 20.44
N SER A 286 -10.46 -8.18 19.64
CA SER A 286 -9.14 -7.56 19.64
C SER A 286 -8.97 -6.45 18.57
N HIS A 287 -9.59 -6.60 17.43
CA HIS A 287 -9.38 -5.69 16.30
C HIS A 287 -10.70 -5.43 15.53
N PRO A 288 -11.57 -4.55 16.00
CA PRO A 288 -12.85 -4.29 15.36
C PRO A 288 -12.67 -3.61 14.01
N THR A 289 -13.58 -3.91 13.09
CA THR A 289 -13.76 -3.13 11.84
C THR A 289 -14.49 -1.82 12.15
N ALA A 290 -14.58 -0.92 11.16
CA ALA A 290 -15.50 0.19 11.25
C ALA A 290 -16.95 -0.30 11.46
N PRO A 291 -17.78 0.41 12.23
CA PRO A 291 -19.16 0.02 12.44
C PRO A 291 -20.03 0.23 11.19
N VAL A 292 -21.06 -0.59 11.05
CA VAL A 292 -22.17 -0.42 10.12
C VAL A 292 -23.46 -0.41 10.95
N VAL A 293 -24.38 0.49 10.65
CA VAL A 293 -25.62 0.65 11.41
C VAL A 293 -26.81 0.58 10.46
N ALA A 294 -27.76 -0.29 10.78
CA ALA A 294 -29.01 -0.35 10.06
C ALA A 294 -30.15 -0.73 11.00
N GLY A 295 -31.20 0.09 11.00
CA GLY A 295 -32.31 -0.02 11.95
C GLY A 295 -31.83 0.04 13.40
N ASP A 296 -32.16 -0.97 14.18
CA ASP A 296 -31.81 -1.06 15.60
C ASP A 296 -30.53 -1.85 15.89
N SER A 297 -29.71 -2.12 14.88
CA SER A 297 -28.50 -2.94 15.01
C SER A 297 -27.25 -2.22 14.56
N VAL A 298 -26.17 -2.45 15.31
CA VAL A 298 -24.78 -2.10 14.94
C VAL A 298 -24.04 -3.38 14.58
N TYR A 299 -23.49 -3.44 13.39
CA TYR A 299 -22.73 -4.58 12.90
C TYR A 299 -21.24 -4.25 12.88
N VAL A 300 -20.44 -5.09 13.51
CA VAL A 300 -18.99 -4.93 13.60
C VAL A 300 -18.32 -6.30 13.61
N ALA A 301 -17.19 -6.44 12.94
CA ALA A 301 -16.44 -7.69 12.98
C ALA A 301 -15.21 -7.55 13.88
N ASP A 302 -14.95 -8.55 14.73
CA ASP A 302 -13.62 -8.81 15.25
C ASP A 302 -12.81 -9.52 14.16
N ARG A 303 -11.86 -8.79 13.58
CA ARG A 303 -11.06 -9.26 12.44
C ARG A 303 -10.29 -10.53 12.76
N ASP A 304 -9.63 -10.55 13.92
CA ASP A 304 -8.74 -11.65 14.32
C ASP A 304 -9.47 -12.79 15.02
N GLY A 305 -10.65 -12.54 15.56
CA GLY A 305 -11.58 -13.55 16.07
C GLY A 305 -12.48 -14.14 15.01
N TYR A 306 -12.39 -13.68 13.74
CA TYR A 306 -13.20 -14.16 12.60
C TYR A 306 -14.71 -14.03 12.82
N THR A 307 -15.11 -13.16 13.74
CA THR A 307 -16.48 -13.10 14.25
C THR A 307 -17.15 -11.79 13.85
N LEU A 308 -18.32 -11.89 13.24
CA LEU A 308 -19.21 -10.78 13.01
C LEU A 308 -20.22 -10.72 14.14
N TYR A 309 -20.38 -9.55 14.77
CA TYR A 309 -21.35 -9.25 15.81
C TYR A 309 -22.47 -8.35 15.29
N SER A 310 -23.68 -8.61 15.76
CA SER A 310 -24.78 -7.66 15.76
C SER A 310 -25.03 -7.21 17.19
N LEU A 311 -24.92 -5.92 17.42
CA LEU A 311 -25.15 -5.31 18.72
C LEU A 311 -26.46 -4.51 18.69
N ASP A 312 -27.13 -4.43 19.81
CA ASP A 312 -28.26 -3.51 19.99
C ASP A 312 -27.77 -2.07 19.94
N ARG A 313 -28.38 -1.25 19.10
CA ARG A 313 -28.00 0.14 18.91
C ARG A 313 -28.18 1.00 20.14
N GLU A 314 -29.17 0.67 21.01
CA GLU A 314 -29.54 1.48 22.16
C GLU A 314 -28.66 1.25 23.39
N ASN A 315 -28.19 0.00 23.59
CA ASN A 315 -27.44 -0.39 24.79
C ASN A 315 -26.11 -1.13 24.52
N GLY A 316 -25.82 -1.50 23.27
CA GLY A 316 -24.58 -2.21 22.90
C GLY A 316 -24.59 -3.72 23.19
N GLU A 317 -25.69 -4.29 23.70
CA GLU A 317 -25.76 -5.72 23.97
C GLU A 317 -25.69 -6.55 22.69
N THR A 318 -24.98 -7.70 22.73
CA THR A 318 -24.89 -8.60 21.59
C THR A 318 -26.23 -9.28 21.34
N ARG A 319 -26.80 -9.06 20.16
CA ARG A 319 -28.01 -9.73 19.69
C ARG A 319 -27.70 -11.12 19.12
N TRP A 320 -26.66 -11.19 18.30
CA TRP A 320 -26.13 -12.45 17.74
C TRP A 320 -24.68 -12.27 17.28
N SER A 321 -24.01 -13.40 17.05
CA SER A 321 -22.69 -13.43 16.44
C SER A 321 -22.56 -14.58 15.44
N PHE A 322 -21.65 -14.43 14.48
CA PHE A 322 -21.38 -15.45 13.45
C PHE A 322 -19.88 -15.57 13.22
N ILE A 323 -19.35 -16.80 13.21
CA ILE A 323 -17.94 -17.10 12.97
C ILE A 323 -17.76 -17.50 11.50
N ALA A 324 -16.86 -16.80 10.79
CA ALA A 324 -16.50 -17.08 9.40
C ALA A 324 -15.33 -18.06 9.30
N ASP A 325 -15.02 -18.49 8.07
CA ASP A 325 -13.89 -19.39 7.75
C ASP A 325 -12.51 -18.70 7.77
N GLY A 326 -12.45 -17.41 8.00
CA GLY A 326 -11.23 -16.60 8.02
C GLY A 326 -11.47 -15.18 8.48
N ARG A 327 -10.40 -14.38 8.53
CA ARG A 327 -10.45 -12.97 8.95
C ARG A 327 -11.48 -12.19 8.13
N ILE A 328 -12.20 -11.30 8.82
CA ILE A 328 -13.13 -10.35 8.24
C ILE A 328 -12.46 -8.96 8.28
N ASP A 329 -11.76 -8.58 7.21
CA ASP A 329 -10.93 -7.36 7.21
C ASP A 329 -11.72 -6.06 7.05
N SER A 330 -12.92 -6.12 6.51
CA SER A 330 -13.73 -4.97 6.15
C SER A 330 -15.10 -5.01 6.81
N PRO A 331 -15.71 -3.85 7.04
CA PRO A 331 -17.08 -3.78 7.53
C PRO A 331 -18.06 -4.55 6.63
N PRO A 332 -19.11 -5.12 7.21
CA PRO A 332 -20.20 -5.72 6.45
C PRO A 332 -21.00 -4.67 5.68
N THR A 333 -21.91 -5.12 4.84
CA THR A 333 -22.90 -4.27 4.16
C THR A 333 -24.29 -4.82 4.44
N TYR A 334 -25.16 -3.96 4.93
CA TYR A 334 -26.59 -4.23 5.06
C TYR A 334 -27.31 -3.98 3.74
N HIS A 335 -28.17 -4.89 3.31
CA HIS A 335 -29.04 -4.72 2.16
C HIS A 335 -30.33 -5.52 2.30
N LYS A 336 -31.47 -4.81 2.39
CA LYS A 336 -32.83 -5.43 2.42
C LYS A 336 -32.94 -6.62 3.37
N GLY A 337 -32.52 -6.44 4.63
CA GLY A 337 -32.58 -7.49 5.65
C GLY A 337 -31.45 -8.54 5.59
N MET A 338 -30.46 -8.35 4.71
CA MET A 338 -29.28 -9.20 4.61
C MET A 338 -28.01 -8.46 5.06
N ILE A 339 -27.11 -9.20 5.67
CA ILE A 339 -25.76 -8.74 6.01
C ILE A 339 -24.76 -9.49 5.14
N LEU A 340 -24.04 -8.74 4.29
CA LEU A 340 -23.06 -9.32 3.36
C LEU A 340 -21.64 -8.92 3.78
N PHE A 341 -20.72 -9.88 3.80
CA PHE A 341 -19.31 -9.62 4.09
C PHE A 341 -18.40 -10.68 3.46
N GLY A 342 -17.13 -10.28 3.25
CA GLY A 342 -16.10 -11.18 2.75
C GLY A 342 -15.18 -11.68 3.87
N SER A 343 -14.51 -12.81 3.61
CA SER A 343 -13.48 -13.35 4.50
C SER A 343 -12.18 -13.65 3.76
N ARG A 344 -11.09 -13.72 4.51
CA ARG A 344 -9.79 -14.17 3.97
C ARG A 344 -9.74 -15.69 3.71
N GLY A 345 -10.76 -16.43 4.12
CA GLY A 345 -11.00 -17.80 3.67
C GLY A 345 -11.30 -17.90 2.18
N GLY A 346 -11.67 -16.78 1.54
CA GLY A 346 -11.99 -16.67 0.11
C GLY A 346 -13.47 -16.72 -0.20
N SER A 347 -14.31 -16.57 0.81
CA SER A 347 -15.77 -16.66 0.72
C SER A 347 -16.43 -15.29 0.97
N VAL A 348 -17.61 -15.11 0.36
CA VAL A 348 -18.60 -14.10 0.73
C VAL A 348 -19.77 -14.78 1.42
N TYR A 349 -20.22 -14.19 2.50
CA TYR A 349 -21.37 -14.64 3.29
C TYR A 349 -22.53 -13.67 3.16
N ALA A 350 -23.73 -14.20 3.17
CA ALA A 350 -24.95 -13.45 3.40
C ALA A 350 -25.71 -14.05 4.58
N LEU A 351 -25.94 -13.25 5.60
CA LEU A 351 -26.69 -13.64 6.79
C LEU A 351 -28.01 -12.88 6.84
N ARG A 352 -29.05 -13.49 7.40
CA ARG A 352 -30.25 -12.77 7.76
C ARG A 352 -29.95 -11.80 8.91
N ALA A 353 -30.27 -10.51 8.71
CA ALA A 353 -29.89 -9.46 9.63
C ALA A 353 -30.51 -9.57 11.03
N SER A 354 -31.71 -10.18 11.12
CA SER A 354 -32.48 -10.28 12.37
C SER A 354 -31.87 -11.24 13.41
N ASP A 355 -31.22 -12.32 12.95
CA ASP A 355 -30.76 -13.40 13.84
C ASP A 355 -29.40 -14.00 13.46
N GLY A 356 -28.76 -13.51 12.41
CA GLY A 356 -27.44 -13.97 11.97
C GLY A 356 -27.44 -15.35 11.29
N GLN A 357 -28.59 -15.93 10.96
CA GLN A 357 -28.63 -17.20 10.26
C GLN A 357 -28.11 -17.08 8.83
N LEU A 358 -27.30 -18.06 8.43
CA LEU A 358 -26.72 -18.12 7.10
C LEU A 358 -27.80 -18.31 6.03
N ALA A 359 -27.87 -17.34 5.09
CA ALA A 359 -28.69 -17.48 3.90
C ALA A 359 -27.89 -18.19 2.79
N TRP A 360 -26.72 -17.72 2.49
CA TRP A 360 -25.84 -18.34 1.50
C TRP A 360 -24.36 -17.96 1.72
N THR A 361 -23.49 -18.82 1.18
CA THR A 361 -22.05 -18.56 1.04
C THR A 361 -21.67 -18.72 -0.42
N PHE A 362 -20.84 -17.81 -0.93
CA PHE A 362 -20.28 -17.90 -2.28
C PHE A 362 -18.75 -17.97 -2.22
N ASN A 363 -18.17 -19.01 -2.84
CA ASN A 363 -16.75 -19.23 -2.93
C ASN A 363 -16.16 -18.38 -4.10
N GLY A 364 -15.44 -17.31 -3.78
CA GLY A 364 -14.77 -16.45 -4.77
C GLY A 364 -13.51 -17.08 -5.37
N MET A 365 -12.93 -18.09 -4.72
CA MET A 365 -11.68 -18.73 -5.13
C MET A 365 -11.91 -19.73 -6.28
N PRO A 366 -10.99 -19.81 -7.26
CA PRO A 366 -11.05 -20.82 -8.33
C PRO A 366 -10.66 -22.21 -7.84
N GLN A 367 -9.88 -22.31 -6.78
CA GLN A 367 -9.39 -23.53 -6.18
C GLN A 367 -9.03 -23.32 -4.70
N ARG A 368 -9.06 -24.39 -3.91
CA ARG A 368 -8.64 -24.32 -2.51
C ARG A 368 -7.11 -24.37 -2.42
N ARG A 369 -6.49 -23.20 -2.20
CA ARG A 369 -5.07 -23.06 -1.98
C ARG A 369 -4.84 -22.10 -0.83
N LEU A 370 -4.05 -22.52 0.14
CA LEU A 370 -3.71 -21.73 1.31
C LEU A 370 -2.29 -21.19 1.17
N ILE A 371 -2.09 -20.01 1.72
CA ILE A 371 -0.80 -19.37 1.90
C ILE A 371 -0.66 -18.91 3.35
N CYS A 372 0.55 -18.67 3.79
CA CYS A 372 0.81 -18.05 5.07
C CYS A 372 0.87 -16.54 4.91
N ASP A 373 0.01 -15.81 5.62
CA ASP A 373 0.02 -14.36 5.72
C ASP A 373 -0.09 -13.95 7.19
N THR A 374 0.86 -13.11 7.66
CA THR A 374 0.91 -12.60 9.04
C THR A 374 0.79 -13.71 10.11
N GLY A 375 1.44 -14.86 9.86
CA GLY A 375 1.46 -16.01 10.78
C GLY A 375 0.20 -16.88 10.76
N ARG A 376 -0.72 -16.69 9.80
CA ARG A 376 -1.97 -17.44 9.65
C ARG A 376 -2.10 -18.05 8.27
N LEU A 377 -2.84 -19.15 8.17
CA LEU A 377 -3.21 -19.74 6.88
C LEU A 377 -4.46 -19.07 6.34
N GLU A 378 -4.38 -18.61 5.12
CA GLU A 378 -5.48 -17.94 4.41
C GLU A 378 -5.60 -18.44 2.97
N SER A 379 -6.71 -18.12 2.33
CA SER A 379 -6.87 -18.38 0.89
C SER A 379 -5.85 -17.55 0.09
N ALA A 380 -5.31 -18.12 -0.99
CA ALA A 380 -4.56 -17.35 -1.99
C ALA A 380 -5.47 -16.32 -2.71
N TRP A 381 -6.79 -16.50 -2.67
CA TRP A 381 -7.80 -15.56 -3.19
C TRP A 381 -8.73 -15.07 -2.07
N PRO A 382 -8.19 -14.28 -1.12
CA PRO A 382 -9.01 -13.76 -0.04
C PRO A 382 -10.01 -12.72 -0.55
N VAL A 383 -11.16 -12.63 0.12
CA VAL A 383 -12.12 -11.52 -0.07
C VAL A 383 -11.96 -10.58 1.11
N HIS A 384 -11.09 -9.58 0.97
CA HIS A 384 -10.81 -8.65 2.07
C HIS A 384 -11.62 -7.36 2.01
N GLY A 385 -12.20 -7.03 0.85
CA GLY A 385 -12.95 -5.80 0.67
C GLY A 385 -14.39 -5.91 1.17
N SER A 386 -14.95 -4.79 1.65
CA SER A 386 -16.37 -4.65 1.93
C SER A 386 -17.18 -4.87 0.65
N VAL A 387 -18.21 -5.70 0.74
CA VAL A 387 -19.14 -5.95 -0.38
C VAL A 387 -19.83 -4.63 -0.73
N MET A 388 -19.85 -4.28 -2.00
CA MET A 388 -20.50 -3.08 -2.51
C MET A 388 -21.82 -3.43 -3.18
N ILE A 389 -22.90 -2.77 -2.78
CA ILE A 389 -24.18 -2.87 -3.48
C ILE A 389 -24.30 -1.73 -4.48
N PHE A 390 -24.54 -2.06 -5.73
CA PHE A 390 -24.86 -1.10 -6.78
C PHE A 390 -25.90 -1.68 -7.73
N ALA A 391 -26.98 -0.95 -8.01
CA ALA A 391 -28.10 -1.38 -8.84
C ALA A 391 -28.57 -2.83 -8.53
N ASP A 392 -28.88 -3.08 -7.25
CA ASP A 392 -29.31 -4.40 -6.74
C ASP A 392 -28.34 -5.56 -7.12
N THR A 393 -27.07 -5.28 -7.19
CA THR A 393 -26.02 -6.28 -7.39
C THR A 393 -24.93 -6.12 -6.35
N ALA A 394 -24.50 -7.21 -5.75
CA ALA A 394 -23.44 -7.28 -4.75
C ALA A 394 -22.09 -7.53 -5.44
N TYR A 395 -21.20 -6.54 -5.42
CA TYR A 395 -19.87 -6.61 -6.04
C TYR A 395 -18.78 -6.81 -5.01
N PHE A 396 -17.83 -7.68 -5.33
CA PHE A 396 -16.63 -7.92 -4.52
C PHE A 396 -15.48 -8.44 -5.38
N ALA A 397 -14.27 -8.39 -4.84
CA ALA A 397 -13.06 -8.93 -5.46
C ALA A 397 -12.44 -10.02 -4.60
N ALA A 398 -12.04 -11.13 -5.22
CA ALA A 398 -11.30 -12.22 -4.60
C ALA A 398 -9.91 -12.33 -5.21
N GLY A 399 -8.86 -12.24 -4.40
CA GLY A 399 -7.47 -12.25 -4.85
C GLY A 399 -6.64 -11.18 -4.14
N ARG A 400 -5.36 -11.09 -4.52
CA ARG A 400 -4.40 -10.17 -3.90
C ARG A 400 -3.83 -9.15 -4.88
N SER A 401 -3.41 -9.64 -6.03
CA SER A 401 -2.77 -8.85 -7.08
C SER A 401 -3.05 -9.47 -8.44
N THR A 402 -3.14 -8.64 -9.44
CA THR A 402 -3.25 -9.09 -10.83
C THR A 402 -2.06 -9.94 -11.30
N PHE A 403 -0.95 -9.89 -10.59
CA PHE A 403 0.28 -10.64 -10.90
C PHE A 403 0.45 -11.94 -10.12
N LEU A 404 -0.35 -12.17 -9.08
CA LEU A 404 -0.21 -13.31 -8.17
C LEU A 404 -1.38 -14.28 -8.32
N ASP A 405 -1.09 -15.58 -8.16
CA ASP A 405 -2.07 -16.65 -8.02
C ASP A 405 -3.11 -16.71 -9.16
N GLY A 406 -2.77 -16.23 -10.36
CA GLY A 406 -3.69 -16.17 -11.50
C GLY A 406 -4.59 -14.95 -11.53
N GLY A 407 -4.34 -13.96 -10.67
CA GLY A 407 -4.99 -12.66 -10.72
C GLY A 407 -6.07 -12.44 -9.67
N ILE A 408 -6.93 -11.46 -9.95
CA ILE A 408 -8.05 -11.05 -9.11
C ILE A 408 -9.34 -11.38 -9.84
N ALA A 409 -10.21 -12.15 -9.20
CA ALA A 409 -11.57 -12.39 -9.69
C ALA A 409 -12.53 -11.35 -9.10
N VAL A 410 -13.24 -10.64 -9.95
CA VAL A 410 -14.29 -9.69 -9.56
C VAL A 410 -15.64 -10.32 -9.91
N PHE A 411 -16.59 -10.23 -8.98
CA PHE A 411 -17.91 -10.83 -9.11
C PHE A 411 -19.01 -9.80 -8.88
N GLY A 412 -20.13 -9.98 -9.57
CA GLY A 412 -21.42 -9.37 -9.28
C GLY A 412 -22.45 -10.47 -9.03
N LEU A 413 -23.01 -10.50 -7.82
CA LEU A 413 -24.01 -11.48 -7.41
C LEU A 413 -25.36 -10.82 -7.16
N ASP A 414 -26.41 -11.58 -7.24
CA ASP A 414 -27.69 -11.21 -6.62
C ASP A 414 -27.51 -11.22 -5.09
N PRO A 415 -27.78 -10.12 -4.39
CA PRO A 415 -27.52 -10.02 -2.96
C PRO A 415 -28.44 -10.91 -2.10
N ILE A 416 -29.60 -11.31 -2.62
CA ILE A 416 -30.58 -12.14 -1.89
C ILE A 416 -30.34 -13.62 -2.14
N THR A 417 -30.11 -14.00 -3.41
CA THR A 417 -29.98 -15.41 -3.80
C THR A 417 -28.53 -15.89 -3.90
N GLY A 418 -27.55 -14.97 -3.95
CA GLY A 418 -26.14 -15.32 -4.19
C GLY A 418 -25.84 -15.77 -5.63
N GLU A 419 -26.82 -15.77 -6.52
CA GLU A 419 -26.62 -16.16 -7.92
C GLU A 419 -25.68 -15.19 -8.65
N MET A 420 -24.74 -15.75 -9.40
CA MET A 420 -23.75 -14.98 -10.12
C MET A 420 -24.36 -14.33 -11.37
N LYS A 421 -24.39 -12.99 -11.39
CA LYS A 421 -24.81 -12.17 -12.55
C LYS A 421 -23.62 -11.87 -13.47
N HIS A 422 -22.48 -11.51 -12.88
CA HIS A 422 -21.29 -11.07 -13.61
C HIS A 422 -20.03 -11.64 -12.97
N SER A 423 -19.01 -11.91 -13.78
CA SER A 423 -17.67 -12.25 -13.27
C SER A 423 -16.59 -11.85 -14.26
N ARG A 424 -15.43 -11.49 -13.73
CA ARG A 424 -14.25 -11.19 -14.53
C ARG A 424 -12.97 -11.55 -13.76
N ILE A 425 -11.98 -12.08 -14.49
CA ILE A 425 -10.63 -12.29 -13.95
C ILE A 425 -9.72 -11.22 -14.53
N MET A 426 -9.01 -10.52 -13.66
CA MET A 426 -7.99 -9.53 -13.99
C MET A 426 -6.61 -10.17 -13.80
N GLN A 427 -5.83 -10.28 -14.86
CA GLN A 427 -4.50 -10.88 -14.82
C GLN A 427 -3.46 -9.90 -15.37
N GLY A 428 -2.40 -9.65 -14.60
CA GLY A 428 -1.24 -8.84 -15.00
C GLY A 428 -1.64 -7.49 -15.60
N PRO A 429 -0.73 -6.90 -16.41
CA PRO A 429 -1.05 -5.78 -17.27
C PRO A 429 -1.63 -6.23 -18.64
N TYR A 430 -1.84 -7.53 -18.85
CA TYR A 430 -2.19 -8.10 -20.15
C TYR A 430 -3.68 -8.04 -20.39
N GLU A 431 -4.09 -7.45 -21.52
CA GLU A 431 -5.47 -7.47 -21.99
C GLU A 431 -5.78 -8.77 -22.79
N ASP A 432 -4.75 -9.47 -23.24
CA ASP A 432 -4.86 -10.70 -24.01
C ASP A 432 -3.75 -11.73 -23.68
N ASP A 433 -3.87 -12.94 -24.22
CA ASP A 433 -2.93 -14.05 -24.04
C ASP A 433 -1.59 -13.86 -24.76
N THR A 434 -1.36 -12.74 -25.45
CA THR A 434 -0.15 -12.55 -26.28
C THR A 434 1.09 -12.26 -25.44
N ARG A 435 0.96 -12.04 -24.12
CA ARG A 435 2.03 -11.90 -23.13
C ARG A 435 3.23 -11.04 -23.56
N SER A 436 3.02 -10.13 -24.48
CA SER A 436 3.97 -9.07 -24.70
C SER A 436 3.81 -8.06 -23.57
N PHE A 437 4.82 -7.92 -22.76
CA PHE A 437 4.88 -6.90 -21.73
C PHE A 437 4.89 -5.54 -22.44
N PRO A 438 3.83 -4.75 -22.43
CA PRO A 438 3.95 -3.40 -22.93
C PRO A 438 4.69 -2.59 -21.88
N VAL A 439 6.01 -2.71 -21.86
CA VAL A 439 6.87 -1.83 -21.09
C VAL A 439 6.91 -0.47 -21.75
N GLN A 440 5.75 0.13 -21.90
CA GLN A 440 5.70 1.58 -22.02
C GLN A 440 5.58 2.12 -20.61
N ALA A 441 6.73 2.57 -20.09
CA ALA A 441 6.76 3.46 -18.95
C ALA A 441 5.88 4.68 -19.26
N ARG A 442 4.59 4.53 -19.08
CA ARG A 442 3.67 5.65 -19.08
C ARG A 442 4.04 6.50 -17.90
N ALA A 443 4.66 7.66 -18.16
CA ALA A 443 5.00 8.68 -17.18
C ALA A 443 5.62 8.11 -15.89
N GLN A 444 6.93 7.95 -15.89
CA GLN A 444 7.82 7.83 -14.73
C GLN A 444 7.16 7.33 -13.44
N PHE A 445 6.92 6.06 -13.18
CA PHE A 445 6.44 5.51 -11.92
C PHE A 445 5.02 4.94 -11.89
N GLN A 446 4.34 4.82 -12.99
CA GLN A 446 3.11 4.05 -13.09
C GLN A 446 3.44 2.64 -13.56
N LEU A 447 3.01 1.66 -12.79
CA LEU A 447 2.99 0.26 -13.21
C LEU A 447 1.55 -0.13 -13.51
N GLU A 448 1.36 -0.82 -14.61
CA GLU A 448 0.07 -1.43 -14.91
C GLU A 448 -0.21 -2.57 -13.92
N GLY A 449 -1.48 -2.94 -13.80
CA GLY A 449 -1.93 -3.90 -12.80
C GLY A 449 -2.40 -3.23 -11.51
N CYS A 450 -2.98 -4.02 -10.62
CA CYS A 450 -3.48 -3.52 -9.35
C CYS A 450 -3.43 -4.61 -8.26
N LYS A 451 -3.63 -4.18 -7.02
CA LYS A 451 -3.95 -5.03 -5.87
C LYS A 451 -5.45 -4.99 -5.60
N ALA A 452 -5.99 -6.07 -5.05
CA ALA A 452 -7.39 -6.07 -4.60
C ALA A 452 -7.62 -5.01 -3.52
N ASP A 453 -8.82 -4.46 -3.52
CA ASP A 453 -9.25 -3.44 -2.57
C ASP A 453 -10.78 -3.42 -2.43
N ILE A 454 -11.27 -2.55 -1.56
CA ILE A 454 -12.69 -2.22 -1.45
C ILE A 454 -13.13 -1.52 -2.74
N LEU A 455 -14.23 -2.01 -3.32
CA LEU A 455 -14.82 -1.38 -4.48
C LEU A 455 -15.57 -0.10 -4.08
N SER A 456 -15.60 0.86 -4.99
CA SER A 456 -16.41 2.06 -4.92
C SER A 456 -17.14 2.30 -6.24
N CYS A 457 -18.12 3.18 -6.25
CA CYS A 457 -18.79 3.58 -7.49
C CYS A 457 -19.05 5.08 -7.52
N THR A 458 -19.16 5.64 -8.72
CA THR A 458 -19.62 7.02 -8.94
C THR A 458 -20.39 7.05 -10.27
N GLY A 459 -21.62 7.58 -10.25
CA GLY A 459 -22.50 7.48 -11.41
C GLY A 459 -22.78 5.99 -11.75
N ASN A 460 -22.47 5.59 -12.98
CA ASN A 460 -22.58 4.20 -13.47
C ASN A 460 -21.23 3.50 -13.62
N GLU A 461 -20.19 4.02 -12.98
CA GLU A 461 -18.83 3.50 -13.05
C GLU A 461 -18.44 2.83 -11.74
N LEU A 462 -17.91 1.61 -11.81
CA LEU A 462 -17.39 0.88 -10.66
C LEU A 462 -15.87 1.00 -10.65
N PHE A 463 -15.29 1.08 -9.46
CA PHE A 463 -13.85 1.24 -9.30
C PHE A 463 -13.28 0.25 -8.29
N MET A 464 -12.14 -0.32 -8.63
CA MET A 464 -11.22 -0.95 -7.70
C MET A 464 -9.88 -0.22 -7.86
N ARG A 465 -9.56 0.66 -6.93
CA ARG A 465 -8.43 1.63 -7.06
C ARG A 465 -8.57 2.45 -8.35
N ASN A 466 -7.60 2.34 -9.25
CA ASN A 466 -7.55 3.00 -10.56
C ASN A 466 -8.18 2.17 -11.69
N GLN A 467 -8.64 0.95 -11.41
CA GLN A 467 -9.34 0.13 -12.41
C GLN A 467 -10.82 0.47 -12.40
N ALA A 468 -11.32 0.89 -13.54
CA ALA A 468 -12.72 1.22 -13.74
C ALA A 468 -13.44 0.14 -14.56
N PHE A 469 -14.70 -0.09 -14.24
CA PHE A 469 -15.57 -1.04 -14.90
C PHE A 469 -16.96 -0.46 -15.13
N LYS A 470 -17.63 -0.96 -16.16
CA LYS A 470 -19.08 -0.87 -16.27
C LYS A 470 -19.74 -1.82 -15.26
N PRO A 471 -21.05 -1.71 -14.99
CA PRO A 471 -21.75 -2.63 -14.08
C PRO A 471 -21.68 -4.11 -14.46
N ASP A 472 -21.51 -4.43 -15.74
CA ASP A 472 -21.29 -5.78 -16.26
C ASP A 472 -19.83 -6.25 -16.14
N LEU A 473 -18.99 -5.53 -15.41
CA LEU A 473 -17.56 -5.75 -15.19
C LEU A 473 -16.68 -5.65 -16.45
N VAL A 474 -17.17 -5.02 -17.51
CA VAL A 474 -16.34 -4.67 -18.68
C VAL A 474 -15.38 -3.54 -18.28
N PRO A 475 -14.05 -3.69 -18.44
CA PRO A 475 -13.10 -2.64 -18.10
C PRO A 475 -13.28 -1.38 -18.93
N MET A 476 -13.00 -0.26 -18.28
CA MET A 476 -13.02 1.06 -18.91
C MET A 476 -11.61 1.65 -18.93
N LYS A 477 -11.29 2.39 -19.99
CA LYS A 477 -10.04 3.15 -20.08
C LYS A 477 -10.17 4.43 -19.27
N SER A 478 -9.08 4.84 -18.60
CA SER A 478 -9.08 6.07 -17.79
C SER A 478 -9.45 7.33 -18.58
N GLU A 479 -9.12 7.38 -19.87
CA GLU A 479 -9.48 8.50 -20.73
C GLU A 479 -10.99 8.63 -20.98
N SER A 480 -11.74 7.55 -20.80
CA SER A 480 -13.21 7.55 -20.96
C SER A 480 -13.98 7.90 -19.68
N LEU A 481 -13.30 8.05 -18.54
CA LEU A 481 -13.93 8.35 -17.25
C LEU A 481 -14.45 9.78 -17.24
N LYS A 482 -15.71 9.93 -16.85
CA LYS A 482 -16.40 11.24 -16.80
C LYS A 482 -16.52 11.77 -15.37
N THR A 483 -16.39 10.90 -14.37
CA THR A 483 -16.64 11.21 -12.97
C THR A 483 -15.37 11.14 -12.15
N LEU A 484 -15.31 11.92 -11.09
CA LEU A 484 -14.29 11.81 -10.05
C LEU A 484 -14.73 10.79 -9.01
N HIS A 485 -13.79 10.06 -8.46
CA HIS A 485 -14.05 9.14 -7.37
C HIS A 485 -12.99 9.24 -6.28
N LEU A 486 -13.30 8.74 -5.10
CA LEU A 486 -12.35 8.68 -3.99
C LEU A 486 -11.36 7.54 -4.23
N LEU A 487 -10.09 7.88 -4.17
CA LEU A 487 -8.96 6.96 -4.34
C LEU A 487 -8.09 6.94 -3.09
N ALA A 488 -7.71 5.77 -2.65
CA ALA A 488 -6.65 5.59 -1.67
C ALA A 488 -5.45 4.94 -2.38
N SER A 489 -4.35 5.66 -2.53
CA SER A 489 -3.18 5.19 -3.28
C SER A 489 -2.67 3.82 -2.80
N PRO A 490 -2.52 3.57 -1.48
CA PRO A 490 -2.15 2.26 -0.97
C PRO A 490 -3.32 1.27 -0.92
N GLY A 491 -4.56 1.75 -1.11
CA GLY A 491 -5.83 1.05 -0.91
C GLY A 491 -6.49 1.38 0.43
N PHE A 492 -7.81 1.25 0.46
CA PHE A 492 -8.60 1.45 1.68
C PHE A 492 -8.26 0.45 2.78
N LEU A 493 -7.76 -0.72 2.42
CA LEU A 493 -7.38 -1.79 3.34
C LEU A 493 -5.99 -1.61 3.96
N ASN A 494 -5.18 -0.67 3.48
CA ASN A 494 -3.83 -0.46 3.98
C ASN A 494 -3.84 0.41 5.22
N ASN A 495 -3.38 -0.13 6.34
CA ASN A 495 -3.27 0.55 7.63
C ASN A 495 -1.92 1.26 7.84
N SER A 496 -1.01 1.21 6.86
CA SER A 496 0.30 1.83 7.00
C SER A 496 0.17 3.36 7.09
N PRO A 497 0.61 4.00 8.19
CA PRO A 497 0.48 5.44 8.37
C PRO A 497 1.11 6.25 7.26
N GLN A 498 2.28 5.82 6.80
CA GLN A 498 3.04 6.53 5.76
C GLN A 498 2.36 6.54 4.39
N HIS A 499 1.36 5.68 4.17
CA HIS A 499 0.63 5.58 2.91
C HIS A 499 -0.73 6.27 2.93
N ARG A 500 -1.27 6.61 4.12
CA ARG A 500 -2.60 7.24 4.25
C ARG A 500 -2.65 8.66 3.70
N THR A 501 -1.53 9.35 3.64
CA THR A 501 -1.42 10.70 3.07
C THR A 501 -1.65 10.78 1.55
N TYR A 502 -2.09 9.70 0.93
CA TYR A 502 -2.34 9.61 -0.52
C TYR A 502 -3.80 9.37 -0.89
N TRP A 503 -4.72 9.64 0.01
CA TRP A 503 -6.12 9.71 -0.35
C TRP A 503 -6.38 10.97 -1.16
N THR A 504 -7.09 10.83 -2.25
CA THR A 504 -7.43 11.95 -3.14
C THR A 504 -8.74 11.69 -3.86
N VAL A 505 -9.36 12.74 -4.35
CA VAL A 505 -10.50 12.65 -5.27
C VAL A 505 -10.00 12.97 -6.66
N ASP A 506 -10.01 11.98 -7.55
CA ASP A 506 -9.50 12.10 -8.92
C ASP A 506 -10.16 11.01 -9.81
N ARG A 507 -9.77 11.00 -11.09
CA ARG A 507 -10.12 9.96 -12.08
C ARG A 507 -9.14 8.81 -12.09
N ASP A 508 -7.89 9.06 -11.75
CA ASP A 508 -6.78 8.12 -11.86
C ASP A 508 -5.71 8.38 -10.80
N LEU A 509 -5.12 7.29 -10.31
CA LEU A 509 -3.96 7.34 -9.43
C LEU A 509 -2.70 7.63 -10.22
N ARG A 510 -2.35 8.91 -10.33
CA ARG A 510 -1.08 9.30 -10.95
C ARG A 510 -0.01 9.51 -9.88
N TYR A 511 1.09 8.84 -10.06
CA TYR A 511 2.27 8.95 -9.20
C TYR A 511 2.76 10.40 -8.98
N GLY A 512 2.57 11.27 -9.96
CA GLY A 512 2.94 12.67 -9.83
C GLY A 512 2.28 13.39 -8.65
N GLY A 513 1.13 12.92 -8.17
CA GLY A 513 0.49 13.36 -6.94
C GLY A 513 1.30 13.07 -5.70
N ALA A 514 1.87 11.85 -5.58
CA ALA A 514 2.59 11.41 -4.38
C ALA A 514 3.90 12.15 -4.12
N MET A 515 4.55 12.71 -5.16
CA MET A 515 5.88 13.33 -5.04
C MET A 515 5.90 14.87 -5.10
N GLY A 516 4.80 15.54 -4.88
CA GLY A 516 4.82 16.99 -4.73
C GLY A 516 4.04 17.78 -5.77
N LYS A 517 3.16 17.15 -6.50
CA LYS A 517 2.13 17.81 -7.31
C LYS A 517 0.71 17.53 -6.79
N PHE A 518 0.54 17.41 -5.50
CA PHE A 518 -0.74 17.65 -4.85
C PHE A 518 -1.08 19.13 -5.03
N GLY A 519 -1.32 19.52 -6.24
CA GLY A 519 -1.38 20.95 -6.53
C GLY A 519 -2.78 21.48 -6.66
N SER A 520 -3.77 20.62 -6.76
CA SER A 520 -5.04 21.10 -7.28
C SER A 520 -6.28 20.34 -6.79
N GLY A 521 -6.15 19.29 -6.01
CA GLY A 521 -7.29 18.56 -5.47
C GLY A 521 -7.14 18.25 -3.97
N PRO A 522 -8.24 17.88 -3.28
CA PRO A 522 -8.19 17.42 -1.91
C PRO A 522 -7.33 16.16 -1.83
N ALA A 523 -6.43 16.12 -0.85
CA ALA A 523 -5.58 14.97 -0.61
C ALA A 523 -5.15 14.93 0.86
N GLY A 524 -5.23 13.79 1.51
CA GLY A 524 -4.90 13.67 2.93
C GLY A 524 -4.81 12.24 3.42
N ASP A 525 -4.69 12.10 4.74
CA ASP A 525 -4.69 10.82 5.45
C ASP A 525 -6.06 10.13 5.35
N ALA A 526 -7.14 10.89 5.39
CA ALA A 526 -8.51 10.47 5.13
C ALA A 526 -9.31 11.64 4.54
N ILE A 527 -10.30 11.33 3.71
CA ILE A 527 -11.18 12.31 3.07
C ILE A 527 -12.64 11.83 3.17
N ALA A 528 -13.54 12.71 3.56
CA ALA A 528 -14.97 12.56 3.35
C ALA A 528 -15.40 13.48 2.19
N PHE A 529 -16.19 12.95 1.25
CA PHE A 529 -16.55 13.64 0.02
C PHE A 529 -17.92 13.20 -0.50
N ASP A 530 -18.85 14.13 -0.67
CA ASP A 530 -20.22 13.88 -1.13
C ASP A 530 -20.47 14.20 -2.62
N GLY A 531 -19.43 14.53 -3.36
CA GLY A 531 -19.51 14.98 -4.74
C GLY A 531 -19.44 16.51 -4.90
N LYS A 532 -19.59 17.26 -3.82
CA LYS A 532 -19.53 18.74 -3.80
C LYS A 532 -18.62 19.27 -2.72
N LEU A 533 -18.82 18.84 -1.48
CA LEU A 533 -18.01 19.25 -0.34
C LEU A 533 -17.04 18.16 0.02
N PHE A 534 -15.85 18.55 0.41
CA PHE A 534 -14.88 17.65 0.99
C PHE A 534 -14.44 18.11 2.37
N TYR A 535 -14.08 17.15 3.20
CA TYR A 535 -13.42 17.31 4.48
C TYR A 535 -12.22 16.36 4.50
N GLU A 536 -11.03 16.87 4.79
CA GLU A 536 -9.81 16.07 4.76
C GLU A 536 -8.92 16.34 5.98
N ILE A 537 -8.21 15.31 6.43
CA ILE A 537 -7.15 15.45 7.42
C ILE A 537 -5.81 15.28 6.71
N ARG A 538 -4.93 16.23 6.86
CA ARG A 538 -3.55 16.11 6.36
C ARG A 538 -2.54 16.77 7.29
N GLY A 539 -1.37 16.12 7.40
CA GLY A 539 -0.24 16.61 8.19
C GLY A 539 0.82 17.36 7.38
N TYR A 540 0.63 17.51 6.06
CA TYR A 540 1.65 18.09 5.20
C TYR A 540 1.04 19.11 4.25
N ALA A 541 1.73 20.25 4.12
CA ALA A 541 1.37 21.22 3.09
C ALA A 541 1.56 20.62 1.69
N PRO A 542 0.67 20.89 0.73
CA PRO A 542 0.82 20.46 -0.64
C PRO A 542 2.19 20.84 -1.21
N GLY A 543 2.84 19.90 -1.89
CA GLY A 543 4.14 20.14 -2.54
C GLY A 543 5.36 20.09 -1.64
N ARG A 544 5.23 19.81 -0.34
CA ARG A 544 6.38 19.62 0.56
C ARG A 544 6.71 18.15 0.77
N ASN A 545 8.00 17.86 0.89
CA ASN A 545 8.55 16.51 0.99
C ASN A 545 8.01 15.78 2.22
N LEU A 546 7.73 14.51 2.01
CA LEU A 546 7.29 13.56 3.02
C LEU A 546 8.29 13.39 4.17
N PRO A 547 7.82 12.96 5.37
CA PRO A 547 8.72 12.59 6.46
C PRO A 547 9.71 11.51 6.00
N GLY A 548 10.92 11.58 6.47
CA GLY A 548 11.99 10.65 6.16
C GLY A 548 13.09 11.20 5.24
N ARG A 549 12.98 12.41 4.74
CA ARG A 549 14.08 13.12 4.07
C ARG A 549 14.67 14.22 4.95
N GLY A 550 15.17 13.85 6.14
CA GLY A 550 16.03 14.73 6.94
C GLY A 550 15.36 15.97 7.54
N ARG A 551 14.05 15.94 7.81
CA ARG A 551 13.40 16.93 8.64
C ARG A 551 13.29 16.41 10.06
N ASP A 552 13.66 17.25 10.98
CA ASP A 552 13.44 17.08 12.40
C ASP A 552 11.94 16.86 12.65
N LEU A 553 11.55 15.76 13.29
CA LEU A 553 10.17 15.51 13.67
C LEU A 553 9.59 16.65 14.53
N ASN A 554 10.46 17.40 15.21
CA ASN A 554 10.11 18.60 15.96
C ASN A 554 9.65 19.78 15.09
N GLN A 555 9.80 19.73 13.77
CA GLN A 555 9.35 20.73 12.79
C GLN A 555 8.15 20.26 11.96
N LEU A 556 7.51 19.14 12.32
CA LEU A 556 6.24 18.74 11.70
C LEU A 556 5.23 19.87 11.93
N GLU A 557 4.75 20.45 10.85
CA GLU A 557 3.54 21.26 10.91
C GLU A 557 2.44 20.40 11.50
N LEU A 558 1.73 20.90 12.49
CA LEU A 558 0.62 20.21 13.11
C LEU A 558 -0.39 19.80 12.04
N TYR A 559 -1.00 18.67 12.21
CA TYR A 559 -2.09 18.22 11.35
C TYR A 559 -3.21 19.24 11.33
N SER A 560 -3.96 19.26 10.24
CA SER A 560 -5.13 20.14 10.12
C SER A 560 -6.27 19.40 9.45
N VAL A 561 -7.48 19.74 9.84
CA VAL A 561 -8.70 19.43 9.09
C VAL A 561 -9.00 20.58 8.14
N TYR A 562 -9.28 20.26 6.89
CA TYR A 562 -9.63 21.20 5.84
C TYR A 562 -11.05 20.90 5.34
N SER A 563 -11.76 21.94 4.95
CA SER A 563 -12.96 21.81 4.14
C SER A 563 -12.85 22.63 2.88
N GLY A 564 -13.48 22.16 1.82
CA GLY A 564 -13.57 22.87 0.57
C GLY A 564 -14.72 22.40 -0.29
N SER A 565 -14.90 23.06 -1.41
CA SER A 565 -15.94 22.76 -2.39
C SER A 565 -15.34 22.43 -3.74
N TYR A 566 -16.03 21.59 -4.50
CA TYR A 566 -15.72 21.26 -5.89
C TYR A 566 -16.61 22.06 -6.83
N GLY A 567 -16.01 22.96 -7.61
CA GLY A 567 -16.70 23.83 -8.56
C GLY A 567 -16.90 23.26 -9.95
N GLY A 568 -16.72 21.93 -10.13
CA GLY A 568 -16.87 21.27 -11.41
C GLY A 568 -15.56 21.15 -12.20
N MET A 569 -15.60 20.43 -13.32
CA MET A 569 -14.48 20.28 -14.25
C MET A 569 -14.29 21.58 -15.04
N GLY A 570 -13.08 22.11 -15.06
CA GLY A 570 -12.76 23.28 -15.87
C GLY A 570 -12.85 22.97 -17.38
N GLU A 571 -13.37 23.91 -18.18
CA GLU A 571 -13.55 23.76 -19.63
C GLU A 571 -12.25 23.84 -20.45
N LYS A 572 -11.10 24.16 -19.86
CA LYS A 572 -9.83 24.25 -20.58
C LYS A 572 -9.05 22.94 -20.45
N GLU A 573 -9.04 22.19 -21.52
CA GLU A 573 -8.00 21.19 -21.78
C GLU A 573 -6.64 21.91 -21.92
N ASP A 574 -5.84 21.86 -20.90
CA ASP A 574 -4.41 22.14 -21.05
C ASP A 574 -3.80 20.98 -21.85
N LYS A 575 -3.16 21.28 -22.97
CA LYS A 575 -2.47 20.31 -23.84
C LYS A 575 -1.25 19.63 -23.19
N SER A 576 -0.90 19.99 -21.96
CA SER A 576 0.00 19.19 -21.14
C SER A 576 -0.76 17.92 -20.69
N ALA A 577 -0.15 16.77 -20.79
CA ALA A 577 -0.72 15.42 -20.55
C ALA A 577 -1.31 15.18 -19.14
N ILE A 578 -1.71 16.20 -18.43
CA ILE A 578 -2.43 16.19 -17.16
C ILE A 578 -3.83 16.73 -17.43
N PRO A 579 -4.90 15.91 -17.29
CA PRO A 579 -6.27 16.43 -17.41
C PRO A 579 -6.46 17.62 -16.46
N ALA A 580 -7.21 18.61 -16.92
CA ALA A 580 -7.58 19.74 -16.09
C ALA A 580 -8.23 19.21 -14.81
N MET A 581 -7.57 19.40 -13.68
CA MET A 581 -8.11 19.08 -12.37
C MET A 581 -9.21 20.07 -12.07
N GLY A 582 -10.31 19.59 -11.51
CA GLY A 582 -11.46 20.42 -11.20
C GLY A 582 -11.10 21.61 -10.30
N ARG A 583 -11.95 22.61 -10.29
CA ARG A 583 -11.77 23.77 -9.42
C ARG A 583 -12.11 23.39 -7.99
N TRP A 584 -11.12 23.52 -7.11
CA TRP A 584 -11.26 23.29 -5.68
C TRP A 584 -11.08 24.60 -4.94
N GLU A 585 -12.02 24.93 -4.05
CA GLU A 585 -11.98 26.12 -3.22
C GLU A 585 -11.96 25.69 -1.76
N GLN A 586 -10.93 26.12 -1.02
CA GLN A 586 -10.85 25.90 0.41
C GLN A 586 -11.86 26.82 1.11
N ARG A 587 -12.68 26.27 1.99
CA ARG A 587 -13.63 27.02 2.79
C ARG A 587 -13.04 27.41 4.14
N TRP A 588 -12.50 26.43 4.87
CA TRP A 588 -11.86 26.64 6.16
C TRP A 588 -10.75 25.62 6.41
N GLN A 589 -9.93 25.91 7.43
CA GLN A 589 -8.85 25.05 7.92
C GLN A 589 -8.76 25.17 9.43
N THR A 590 -8.71 24.04 10.15
CA THR A 590 -8.59 23.98 11.60
C THR A 590 -7.40 23.11 11.98
N PRO A 591 -6.34 23.66 12.59
CA PRO A 591 -5.21 22.89 13.11
C PRO A 591 -5.66 21.92 14.21
N THR A 592 -5.13 20.69 14.20
CA THR A 592 -5.50 19.64 15.15
C THR A 592 -4.27 19.09 15.88
N PRO A 593 -4.39 18.66 17.16
CA PRO A 593 -3.29 18.09 17.93
C PRO A 593 -3.15 16.56 17.71
N PHE A 594 -3.63 16.02 16.60
CA PHE A 594 -3.62 14.59 16.31
C PHE A 594 -3.35 14.29 14.83
N ALA A 595 -2.75 13.14 14.58
CA ALA A 595 -2.67 12.54 13.26
C ALA A 595 -3.96 11.79 12.94
N GLY A 596 -4.56 12.06 11.78
CA GLY A 596 -5.88 11.55 11.44
C GLY A 596 -5.92 10.08 11.14
N HIS A 597 -6.86 9.37 11.74
CA HIS A 597 -7.23 7.99 11.43
C HIS A 597 -8.60 7.87 10.76
N ALA A 598 -9.54 8.77 11.11
CA ALA A 598 -10.89 8.73 10.58
C ALA A 598 -11.47 10.14 10.45
N ILE A 599 -12.30 10.34 9.42
CA ILE A 599 -13.11 11.54 9.25
C ILE A 599 -14.48 11.17 8.68
N VAL A 600 -15.52 11.70 9.28
CA VAL A 600 -16.91 11.56 8.82
C VAL A 600 -17.63 12.89 8.96
N ALA A 601 -18.64 13.13 8.12
CA ALA A 601 -19.40 14.36 8.16
C ALA A 601 -20.90 14.09 8.17
N ALA A 602 -21.60 14.91 8.92
CA ALA A 602 -23.05 15.11 8.90
C ALA A 602 -23.35 16.49 8.27
N GLU A 603 -24.64 16.83 8.13
CA GLU A 603 -25.04 18.13 7.58
C GLU A 603 -24.43 19.31 8.36
N ASN A 604 -24.40 19.23 9.68
CA ASN A 604 -23.99 20.33 10.57
C ASN A 604 -22.65 20.11 11.28
N THR A 605 -22.12 18.89 11.30
CA THR A 605 -20.91 18.57 12.07
C THR A 605 -19.92 17.72 11.28
N VAL A 606 -18.65 17.84 11.63
CA VAL A 606 -17.57 16.96 11.14
C VAL A 606 -16.86 16.36 12.35
N MET A 607 -16.76 15.04 12.42
CA MET A 607 -15.91 14.39 13.41
C MET A 607 -14.61 13.92 12.74
N ALA A 608 -13.50 14.43 13.24
CA ALA A 608 -12.15 14.02 12.87
C ALA A 608 -11.46 13.40 14.08
N ALA A 609 -10.90 12.21 13.91
CA ALA A 609 -10.28 11.47 15.00
C ALA A 609 -8.95 10.84 14.63
N GLY A 610 -8.09 10.62 15.62
CA GLY A 610 -6.80 10.02 15.41
C GLY A 610 -5.97 9.82 16.67
N VAL A 611 -4.65 9.70 16.50
CA VAL A 611 -3.69 9.56 17.59
C VAL A 611 -3.08 10.90 17.95
N PRO A 612 -2.82 11.17 19.25
CA PRO A 612 -2.25 12.44 19.66
C PRO A 612 -0.89 12.67 19.02
N MET A 613 -0.68 13.90 18.52
CA MET A 613 0.58 14.37 17.94
C MET A 613 0.88 15.74 18.54
N LEU A 614 1.51 15.73 19.71
CA LEU A 614 1.74 16.96 20.47
C LEU A 614 3.11 17.53 20.14
N LYS A 615 3.20 18.85 20.15
CA LYS A 615 4.47 19.56 20.01
C LYS A 615 5.43 19.13 21.13
N GLY A 616 6.66 18.74 20.76
CA GLY A 616 7.67 18.28 21.71
C GLY A 616 7.73 16.77 21.92
N TYR A 617 6.90 15.99 21.24
CA TYR A 617 7.05 14.53 21.24
C TYR A 617 8.41 14.12 20.71
N THR A 618 9.04 13.16 21.40
CA THR A 618 10.25 12.47 20.93
C THR A 618 9.89 11.48 19.80
N VAL A 619 10.89 10.85 19.21
CA VAL A 619 10.69 9.77 18.23
C VAL A 619 9.94 8.60 18.88
N GLU A 620 10.32 8.27 20.12
CA GLU A 620 9.68 7.22 20.93
C GLU A 620 8.22 7.55 21.22
N ASP A 621 7.90 8.79 21.63
CA ASP A 621 6.53 9.24 21.86
C ASP A 621 5.70 9.17 20.58
N THR A 622 6.29 9.59 19.45
CA THR A 622 5.63 9.53 18.14
C THR A 622 5.32 8.08 17.73
N ASN A 623 6.27 7.18 17.91
CA ASN A 623 6.06 5.76 17.61
C ASN A 623 5.01 5.14 18.55
N ALA A 624 5.05 5.45 19.83
CA ALA A 624 4.05 5.01 20.81
C ALA A 624 2.64 5.53 20.48
N ALA A 625 2.53 6.79 20.03
CA ALA A 625 1.26 7.35 19.57
C ALA A 625 0.73 6.60 18.33
N TYR A 626 1.55 6.36 17.30
CA TYR A 626 1.14 5.59 16.12
C TYR A 626 0.80 4.13 16.47
N ALA A 627 1.47 3.54 17.44
CA ALA A 627 1.10 2.22 17.97
C ALA A 627 -0.28 2.22 18.68
N GLY A 628 -0.75 3.39 19.10
CA GLY A 628 -2.03 3.55 19.82
C GLY A 628 -1.87 3.58 21.35
N GLU A 629 -0.64 3.57 21.85
CA GLU A 629 -0.32 3.52 23.29
C GLU A 629 -0.58 4.84 24.02
N LYS A 630 -0.83 5.92 23.29
CA LYS A 630 -1.15 7.26 23.82
C LYS A 630 -2.65 7.57 23.78
N GLY A 631 -3.51 6.57 23.56
CA GLY A 631 -4.94 6.75 23.42
C GLY A 631 -5.37 7.40 22.10
N GLY A 632 -6.56 7.94 22.09
CA GLY A 632 -7.18 8.59 20.92
C GLY A 632 -7.76 9.95 21.25
N ILE A 633 -7.83 10.82 20.24
CA ILE A 633 -8.49 12.12 20.30
C ILE A 633 -9.47 12.23 19.12
N ALA A 634 -10.65 12.73 19.39
CA ALA A 634 -11.57 13.16 18.35
C ALA A 634 -12.04 14.60 18.61
N TRP A 635 -12.14 15.36 17.54
CA TRP A 635 -12.77 16.68 17.56
C TRP A 635 -14.06 16.64 16.78
N LEU A 636 -15.11 17.16 17.42
CA LEU A 636 -16.34 17.52 16.75
C LEU A 636 -16.22 18.99 16.31
N LEU A 637 -16.39 19.23 15.03
CA LEU A 637 -16.25 20.53 14.40
C LEU A 637 -17.58 20.97 13.79
N ASP A 638 -17.86 22.26 13.75
CA ASP A 638 -18.94 22.83 12.95
C ASP A 638 -18.60 22.66 11.45
N ALA A 639 -19.49 22.08 10.67
CA ALA A 639 -19.26 21.82 9.26
C ALA A 639 -19.18 23.12 8.42
N SER A 640 -19.75 24.22 8.90
CA SER A 640 -19.82 25.48 8.15
C SER A 640 -18.52 26.30 8.21
N ASP A 641 -17.88 26.37 9.39
CA ASP A 641 -16.73 27.23 9.65
C ASP A 641 -15.50 26.52 10.24
N GLY A 642 -15.63 25.23 10.60
CA GLY A 642 -14.54 24.43 11.18
C GLY A 642 -14.25 24.74 12.65
N ARG A 643 -15.09 25.49 13.32
CA ARG A 643 -14.96 25.78 14.75
C ARG A 643 -15.07 24.50 15.56
N GLN A 644 -14.16 24.29 16.51
CA GLN A 644 -14.25 23.16 17.44
C GLN A 644 -15.45 23.33 18.37
N LEU A 645 -16.35 22.35 18.32
CA LEU A 645 -17.51 22.25 19.20
C LEU A 645 -17.14 21.50 20.47
N GLN A 646 -16.45 20.35 20.30
CA GLN A 646 -16.08 19.48 21.43
C GLN A 646 -14.78 18.73 21.15
N GLU A 647 -14.00 18.46 22.21
CA GLU A 647 -12.91 17.47 22.22
C GLU A 647 -13.36 16.25 23.00
N LEU A 648 -13.14 15.07 22.42
CA LEU A 648 -13.38 13.77 23.03
C LEU A 648 -12.05 13.02 23.15
N ARG A 649 -11.84 12.33 24.25
CA ARG A 649 -10.66 11.50 24.50
C ARG A 649 -11.06 10.06 24.71
N PHE A 650 -10.28 9.14 24.14
CA PHE A 650 -10.46 7.71 24.28
C PHE A 650 -9.20 7.08 24.87
N ASP A 651 -9.38 6.04 25.66
CA ASP A 651 -8.26 5.28 26.25
C ASP A 651 -7.41 4.57 25.17
N ALA A 652 -8.04 4.22 24.05
CA ALA A 652 -7.38 3.62 22.89
C ALA A 652 -7.59 4.46 21.63
N ALA A 653 -6.68 4.32 20.66
CA ALA A 653 -6.79 5.01 19.39
C ALA A 653 -7.98 4.49 18.55
N PRO A 654 -8.68 5.37 17.81
CA PRO A 654 -9.66 4.93 16.82
C PRO A 654 -9.00 4.05 15.75
N VAL A 655 -9.68 3.00 15.31
CA VAL A 655 -9.23 2.24 14.14
C VAL A 655 -9.34 3.11 12.87
N TRP A 656 -8.60 2.73 11.83
CA TRP A 656 -8.67 3.46 10.56
C TRP A 656 -10.10 3.42 9.99
N ASP A 657 -10.62 4.62 9.63
CA ASP A 657 -12.00 4.84 9.16
C ASP A 657 -13.08 4.31 10.12
N GLY A 658 -12.75 4.13 11.39
CA GLY A 658 -13.54 3.46 12.42
C GLY A 658 -14.73 4.21 12.97
N ILE A 659 -15.31 5.16 12.22
CA ILE A 659 -16.44 5.98 12.67
C ILE A 659 -17.61 5.81 11.72
N ALA A 660 -18.82 5.66 12.29
CA ALA A 660 -20.09 5.73 11.59
C ALA A 660 -21.02 6.76 12.25
N ILE A 661 -21.89 7.38 11.48
CA ILE A 661 -22.94 8.28 11.95
C ILE A 661 -24.29 7.69 11.61
N ALA A 662 -25.11 7.42 12.59
CA ALA A 662 -26.47 6.94 12.35
C ALA A 662 -27.42 7.42 13.43
N HIS A 663 -28.66 7.76 13.07
CA HIS A 663 -29.70 8.17 13.99
C HIS A 663 -29.27 9.29 14.96
N GLY A 664 -28.45 10.24 14.49
CA GLY A 664 -27.93 11.36 15.28
C GLY A 664 -26.78 11.00 16.24
N SER A 665 -26.34 9.74 16.28
CA SER A 665 -25.26 9.24 17.14
C SER A 665 -24.02 8.89 16.34
N TYR A 666 -22.86 8.90 17.00
CA TYR A 666 -21.59 8.43 16.47
C TYR A 666 -21.23 7.08 17.08
N PHE A 667 -20.77 6.16 16.27
CA PHE A 667 -20.27 4.85 16.65
C PHE A 667 -18.79 4.78 16.29
N VAL A 668 -17.94 4.52 17.29
CA VAL A 668 -16.48 4.57 17.13
C VAL A 668 -15.88 3.24 17.54
N SER A 669 -15.19 2.58 16.63
CA SER A 669 -14.38 1.39 16.92
C SER A 669 -12.97 1.81 17.34
N LEU A 670 -12.48 1.23 18.44
CA LEU A 670 -11.18 1.53 19.04
C LEU A 670 -10.22 0.34 18.91
N LYS A 671 -8.92 0.60 18.94
CA LYS A 671 -7.87 -0.42 18.82
C LYS A 671 -7.77 -1.38 20.02
N ASP A 672 -8.39 -1.06 21.16
CA ASP A 672 -8.49 -1.94 22.33
C ASP A 672 -9.57 -3.02 22.17
N GLY A 673 -10.28 -3.04 21.07
CA GLY A 673 -11.38 -3.98 20.84
C GLY A 673 -12.75 -3.44 21.15
N SER A 674 -12.84 -2.24 21.71
CA SER A 674 -14.13 -1.68 22.09
C SER A 674 -14.82 -0.92 20.95
N VAL A 675 -16.14 -0.88 21.02
CA VAL A 675 -17.02 0.00 20.26
C VAL A 675 -17.72 0.95 21.23
N VAL A 676 -17.71 2.22 20.90
CA VAL A 676 -18.31 3.29 21.71
C VAL A 676 -19.44 3.94 20.93
N CYS A 677 -20.60 4.10 21.55
CA CYS A 677 -21.68 4.94 21.05
C CYS A 677 -21.65 6.29 21.77
N LEU A 678 -21.61 7.36 21.00
CA LEU A 678 -21.71 8.73 21.46
C LEU A 678 -23.05 9.32 20.98
N SER A 679 -23.83 9.86 21.87
CA SER A 679 -25.15 10.49 21.54
C SER A 679 -25.24 11.85 22.16
N ALA A 680 -26.33 12.59 21.86
CA ALA A 680 -26.64 13.85 22.51
C ALA A 680 -26.53 13.72 24.03
N ARG A 681 -25.92 14.73 24.67
CA ARG A 681 -25.75 14.82 26.10
C ARG A 681 -27.10 15.06 26.82
#